data_86ac709d7002d6c0b32083600dda785e
#
_entry.id   86ac709d7002d6c0b32083600dda785e
#
_cell.length_a   1.000
_cell.length_b   1.000
_cell.length_c   1.000
_cell.angle_alpha   90.00
_cell.angle_beta   90.00
_cell.angle_gamma   90.00
#
_symmetry.space_group_name_H-M   'P 1'
#
loop_
_entity.id
_entity.type
_entity.pdbx_description
1 polymer ?
#
loop_
_entity_poly.entity_id
_entity_poly.type
_entity_poly.pdbx_seq_one_letter_code
_entity_poly.pdbx_strand_id
1 'polypeptide(L)'
;MRTLALIVVLCCAPLAEASERVLRVFDFEERSLGNRERVPIGWRRVVGAGFPHYVQGKLQRTTQQAPALRGDWSFRMDLDGGSVAYRLDPHLLTVKPGVRYRVEAGVKTQDVRHAAATVEAYFADEAGRMIPGTRTTSPIHRGDWQRRAVELVAPPAAHSLVLQIGLYQANKLDAVDNFRDIAGDLGRALRLDVTGSAWFDDVVVTRVPSVVLDTPVESQMFPAGQRPALRLAVIDERTDDLTGHVVVRDMAGNEVHRRSGPMPTLTGTDPTLIPLPALRPGYYEAELLVTAAEHDETLLLRRTLGFACMAEQGGRVSTDARFGFDMSRLSAASVDRTIETLPDFGIGTVVLPVWSDDGFANKPELMKVLMRLQQLDVDAAACLMKPTTARDWSDAGGDDRWHEPLAEVAARHATLMRRWQIGDIETADLWPADPQRERAYRRAQGILRPLLGTDRVSMPWPIWYEPIDIPGDEPALTLRVPTGVLPGQIPLYLDDLRDHAAPRELTLSLDVLDADAFGTDRQWRDMVLRIGYAVAADADRVLVRLPIVERDGIRQPTPITLPMRTVFSELSGATFVGEIPLAPLTRGFLYDNGGNDRSEAGVMMVWAENESEDIELDVAVGGVPVLVDLLGNRMPLEIVDGRVRFTVTQQPCFVVGVDLPVCELRMSTRFDNPLVEARFGDHMRTLNFTNPHDYHMTGSFDIVGPGGWEIEPLQRRFQLGPGESAEVPVRIRFPFNSAAGRQTATVRFNFDGGDLDRLDVPVDLRIGLSDVSISSMAFLDRGTLVVQQVITNYGDTPINYNSFVVAPGHPRQERLVLDLAPGSSTIKRYRFPAFVGPADLRSGLYELDGDRVLNERLRVE
;
A
#
# COMPACT_ATOMS: atom_id res chain seq x y z
N MET A 1 -37.90 -72.77 37.65
CA MET A 1 -36.62 -72.25 37.16
C MET A 1 -36.79 -71.88 35.67
N ARG A 2 -37.04 -70.68 35.38
CA ARG A 2 -37.10 -70.12 34.00
C ARG A 2 -36.12 -68.94 33.92
N THR A 3 -35.06 -69.17 33.18
CA THR A 3 -33.98 -68.21 32.91
C THR A 3 -34.52 -67.20 31.92
N LEU A 4 -34.55 -65.91 32.32
CA LEU A 4 -34.87 -64.78 31.45
C LEU A 4 -33.56 -64.37 30.74
N ALA A 5 -33.49 -64.58 29.42
CA ALA A 5 -32.40 -64.02 28.57
C ALA A 5 -32.75 -62.59 28.21
N LEU A 6 -31.93 -61.67 28.68
CA LEU A 6 -32.02 -60.26 28.34
C LEU A 6 -31.36 -60.06 26.96
N ILE A 7 -32.19 -59.91 25.92
CA ILE A 7 -31.67 -59.49 24.57
C ILE A 7 -31.42 -57.99 24.59
N VAL A 8 -30.16 -57.59 24.64
CA VAL A 8 -29.78 -56.23 24.38
C VAL A 8 -29.77 -56.03 22.86
N VAL A 9 -30.84 -55.40 22.36
CA VAL A 9 -30.87 -54.95 20.98
C VAL A 9 -30.01 -53.65 20.93
N LEU A 10 -28.78 -53.80 20.49
CA LEU A 10 -27.99 -52.64 20.01
C LEU A 10 -28.70 -52.17 18.74
N CYS A 11 -29.45 -51.07 18.86
CA CYS A 11 -29.81 -50.25 17.71
C CYS A 11 -28.51 -49.64 17.14
N CYS A 12 -27.88 -50.31 16.18
CA CYS A 12 -26.95 -49.70 15.25
C CYS A 12 -27.78 -48.78 14.37
N ALA A 13 -27.94 -47.52 14.78
CA ALA A 13 -28.13 -46.44 13.80
C ALA A 13 -26.94 -46.52 12.84
N PRO A 14 -27.08 -46.43 11.51
CA PRO A 14 -25.96 -46.30 10.63
C PRO A 14 -25.22 -45.04 11.04
N LEU A 15 -24.09 -45.20 11.76
CA LEU A 15 -23.03 -44.24 11.76
C LEU A 15 -22.72 -44.07 10.28
N ALA A 16 -23.09 -42.92 9.68
CA ALA A 16 -22.48 -42.49 8.44
C ALA A 16 -20.99 -42.68 8.69
N GLU A 17 -20.34 -43.55 7.92
CA GLU A 17 -18.91 -43.76 7.97
C GLU A 17 -18.29 -42.37 7.84
N ALA A 18 -17.88 -41.79 8.98
CA ALA A 18 -17.14 -40.57 9.01
C ALA A 18 -15.91 -40.83 8.14
N SER A 19 -15.72 -40.05 7.11
CA SER A 19 -14.50 -40.11 6.30
C SER A 19 -13.31 -40.29 7.25
N GLU A 20 -12.39 -41.22 6.96
CA GLU A 20 -11.20 -41.46 7.78
C GLU A 20 -10.38 -40.17 8.05
N ARG A 21 -10.70 -39.06 7.34
CA ARG A 21 -10.11 -37.76 7.52
C ARG A 21 -10.78 -36.89 8.57
N VAL A 22 -12.08 -37.09 8.82
CA VAL A 22 -12.81 -36.42 9.90
C VAL A 22 -12.56 -37.17 11.20
N LEU A 23 -11.79 -36.60 12.10
CA LEU A 23 -11.46 -37.21 13.38
C LEU A 23 -12.62 -37.14 14.36
N ARG A 24 -13.31 -36.00 14.38
CA ARG A 24 -14.41 -35.75 15.30
C ARG A 24 -15.34 -34.64 14.82
N VAL A 25 -16.64 -34.84 15.11
CA VAL A 25 -17.67 -33.81 14.95
C VAL A 25 -18.32 -33.60 16.33
N PHE A 26 -18.46 -32.35 16.73
CA PHE A 26 -19.21 -31.92 17.92
C PHE A 26 -20.41 -31.10 17.44
N ASP A 27 -21.53 -31.77 17.28
CA ASP A 27 -22.78 -31.19 16.78
C ASP A 27 -23.70 -30.68 17.91
N PHE A 28 -23.28 -30.83 19.17
CA PHE A 28 -23.98 -30.40 20.37
C PHE A 28 -25.39 -30.96 20.54
N GLU A 29 -25.74 -32.03 19.82
CA GLU A 29 -27.05 -32.71 19.85
C GLU A 29 -27.22 -33.69 21.05
N GLU A 30 -26.25 -33.76 21.94
CA GLU A 30 -26.18 -34.72 23.07
C GLU A 30 -27.37 -34.63 24.03
N ARG A 31 -28.06 -33.48 24.07
CA ARG A 31 -29.35 -33.35 24.82
C ARG A 31 -30.41 -34.30 24.31
N SER A 32 -30.47 -34.48 23.00
CA SER A 32 -31.38 -35.43 22.36
C SER A 32 -31.03 -36.89 22.69
N LEU A 33 -29.74 -37.13 23.02
CA LEU A 33 -29.22 -38.45 23.39
C LEU A 33 -29.22 -38.74 24.90
N GLY A 34 -29.77 -37.85 25.72
CA GLY A 34 -29.91 -38.04 27.16
C GLY A 34 -28.91 -37.33 28.05
N ASN A 35 -28.03 -36.48 27.51
CA ASN A 35 -27.20 -35.58 28.31
C ASN A 35 -28.11 -34.58 29.06
N ARG A 36 -28.21 -34.72 30.39
CA ARG A 36 -28.98 -33.79 31.24
C ARG A 36 -28.19 -32.58 31.73
N GLU A 37 -26.88 -32.57 31.50
CA GLU A 37 -26.05 -31.46 31.87
C GLU A 37 -26.22 -30.26 30.90
N ARG A 38 -25.91 -29.08 31.36
CA ARG A 38 -26.00 -27.85 30.53
C ARG A 38 -24.82 -27.68 29.60
N VAL A 39 -23.76 -28.45 29.80
CA VAL A 39 -22.47 -28.34 29.11
C VAL A 39 -22.27 -29.57 28.23
N PRO A 40 -21.68 -29.45 27.04
CA PRO A 40 -21.38 -30.57 26.17
C PRO A 40 -20.41 -31.56 26.83
N ILE A 41 -20.56 -32.85 26.48
CA ILE A 41 -19.71 -33.93 27.00
C ILE A 41 -18.24 -33.71 26.56
N GLY A 42 -17.33 -33.83 27.53
CA GLY A 42 -15.89 -33.65 27.28
C GLY A 42 -15.42 -32.18 27.25
N TRP A 43 -16.34 -31.23 27.38
CA TRP A 43 -15.98 -29.81 27.46
C TRP A 43 -16.01 -29.33 28.91
N ARG A 44 -14.93 -28.64 29.32
CA ARG A 44 -14.82 -28.06 30.68
C ARG A 44 -14.70 -26.58 30.63
N ARG A 45 -15.38 -25.91 31.54
CA ARG A 45 -15.27 -24.47 31.68
C ARG A 45 -13.84 -24.08 32.10
N VAL A 46 -13.30 -23.09 31.41
CA VAL A 46 -12.04 -22.43 31.81
C VAL A 46 -12.31 -21.62 33.06
N VAL A 47 -11.45 -21.80 34.05
CA VAL A 47 -11.52 -21.09 35.36
C VAL A 47 -10.22 -20.33 35.60
N GLY A 48 -10.32 -19.22 36.32
CA GLY A 48 -9.16 -18.38 36.63
C GLY A 48 -9.53 -16.90 36.67
N ALA A 49 -8.53 -16.06 36.81
CA ALA A 49 -8.73 -14.63 36.79
C ALA A 49 -9.25 -14.20 35.41
N GLY A 50 -10.19 -13.27 35.33
CA GLY A 50 -10.88 -12.88 34.10
C GLY A 50 -12.08 -13.75 33.70
N PHE A 51 -12.32 -14.90 34.35
CA PHE A 51 -13.44 -15.82 34.08
C PHE A 51 -14.42 -15.92 35.27
N PRO A 52 -15.32 -14.94 35.46
CA PRO A 52 -16.20 -14.87 36.61
C PRO A 52 -17.19 -16.08 36.65
N HIS A 53 -17.46 -16.62 37.81
CA HIS A 53 -18.27 -17.82 37.99
C HIS A 53 -19.72 -17.71 37.51
N TYR A 54 -20.26 -16.48 37.51
CA TYR A 54 -21.65 -16.23 37.13
C TYR A 54 -21.86 -16.22 35.61
N VAL A 55 -20.78 -16.10 34.82
CA VAL A 55 -20.84 -16.17 33.35
C VAL A 55 -20.64 -17.60 32.91
N GLN A 56 -21.65 -18.19 32.26
CA GLN A 56 -21.67 -19.62 31.92
C GLN A 56 -22.22 -19.84 30.51
N GLY A 57 -21.72 -20.89 29.86
CA GLY A 57 -22.29 -21.42 28.60
C GLY A 57 -23.35 -22.50 28.90
N LYS A 58 -24.26 -22.72 27.97
CA LYS A 58 -25.30 -23.72 28.03
C LYS A 58 -25.67 -24.26 26.65
N LEU A 59 -26.00 -25.54 26.57
CA LEU A 59 -26.69 -26.10 25.43
C LEU A 59 -28.07 -25.46 25.29
N GLN A 60 -28.33 -24.85 24.14
CA GLN A 60 -29.60 -24.19 23.84
C GLN A 60 -30.28 -24.83 22.63
N ARG A 61 -31.60 -25.18 22.82
CA ARG A 61 -32.39 -25.64 21.70
C ARG A 61 -32.70 -24.52 20.72
N THR A 62 -32.74 -24.86 19.46
CA THR A 62 -33.15 -23.98 18.35
C THR A 62 -34.51 -23.32 18.65
N THR A 63 -34.55 -21.99 18.37
CA THR A 63 -35.78 -21.20 18.41
C THR A 63 -35.88 -20.40 17.11
N GLN A 64 -37.06 -19.82 16.80
CA GLN A 64 -37.20 -18.95 15.62
C GLN A 64 -36.26 -17.73 15.64
N GLN A 65 -35.88 -17.27 16.84
CA GLN A 65 -34.96 -16.14 17.04
C GLN A 65 -33.48 -16.54 17.07
N ALA A 66 -33.17 -17.78 17.37
CA ALA A 66 -31.82 -18.31 17.45
C ALA A 66 -31.77 -19.75 16.88
N PRO A 67 -31.84 -19.92 15.55
CA PRO A 67 -31.69 -21.22 14.93
C PRO A 67 -30.27 -21.75 15.12
N ALA A 68 -30.12 -23.08 15.31
CA ALA A 68 -28.83 -23.74 15.23
C ALA A 68 -28.30 -23.65 13.76
N LEU A 69 -27.02 -23.85 13.56
CA LEU A 69 -26.45 -23.96 12.22
C LEU A 69 -26.85 -25.30 11.59
N ARG A 70 -26.82 -26.34 12.41
CA ARG A 70 -27.23 -27.71 12.05
C ARG A 70 -27.95 -28.37 13.20
N GLY A 71 -29.01 -29.16 12.91
CA GLY A 71 -29.75 -29.85 13.94
C GLY A 71 -30.63 -28.96 14.81
N ASP A 72 -30.85 -29.41 16.06
CA ASP A 72 -31.79 -28.81 17.03
C ASP A 72 -31.10 -28.04 18.17
N TRP A 73 -29.79 -28.17 18.36
CA TRP A 73 -29.06 -27.61 19.49
C TRP A 73 -27.81 -26.92 19.07
N SER A 74 -27.40 -25.92 19.84
CA SER A 74 -26.12 -25.21 19.74
C SER A 74 -25.56 -24.87 21.11
N PHE A 75 -24.27 -24.59 21.24
CA PHE A 75 -23.65 -24.19 22.49
C PHE A 75 -23.61 -22.70 22.62
N ARG A 76 -24.43 -22.11 23.46
CA ARG A 76 -24.55 -20.68 23.70
C ARG A 76 -23.72 -20.23 24.89
N MET A 77 -23.02 -19.10 24.72
CA MET A 77 -22.31 -18.37 25.78
C MET A 77 -22.81 -16.93 25.86
N ASP A 78 -23.08 -16.47 27.09
CA ASP A 78 -23.52 -15.10 27.36
C ASP A 78 -22.46 -14.40 28.21
N LEU A 79 -22.15 -13.13 27.91
CA LEU A 79 -21.24 -12.26 28.69
C LEU A 79 -22.02 -11.20 29.49
N ASP A 80 -21.60 -11.05 30.75
CA ASP A 80 -22.00 -9.96 31.64
C ASP A 80 -20.78 -9.57 32.50
N GLY A 81 -19.77 -8.95 31.82
CA GLY A 81 -18.47 -8.71 32.38
C GLY A 81 -17.52 -9.94 32.29
N GLY A 82 -16.24 -9.69 32.12
CA GLY A 82 -15.22 -10.75 32.05
C GLY A 82 -15.25 -11.58 30.74
N SER A 83 -14.74 -12.80 30.82
CA SER A 83 -14.67 -13.77 29.72
C SER A 83 -15.34 -15.10 30.09
N VAL A 84 -15.80 -15.86 29.11
CA VAL A 84 -16.27 -17.23 29.26
C VAL A 84 -15.67 -18.10 28.15
N ALA A 85 -15.11 -19.24 28.53
CA ALA A 85 -14.59 -20.19 27.55
C ALA A 85 -14.75 -21.62 28.05
N TYR A 86 -14.82 -22.54 27.10
CA TYR A 86 -14.87 -23.99 27.33
C TYR A 86 -13.80 -24.68 26.52
N ARG A 87 -13.10 -25.58 27.17
CA ARG A 87 -11.98 -26.32 26.61
C ARG A 87 -12.33 -27.81 26.59
N LEU A 88 -12.02 -28.45 25.47
CA LEU A 88 -12.09 -29.88 25.33
C LEU A 88 -11.04 -30.52 26.22
N ASP A 89 -11.41 -31.61 26.91
CA ASP A 89 -10.48 -32.35 27.76
C ASP A 89 -9.27 -32.81 26.93
N PRO A 90 -8.05 -32.60 27.41
CA PRO A 90 -6.84 -33.17 26.81
C PRO A 90 -7.01 -34.70 26.67
N HIS A 91 -6.37 -35.30 25.68
CA HIS A 91 -6.41 -36.74 25.36
C HIS A 91 -7.70 -37.28 24.66
N LEU A 92 -8.74 -36.43 24.46
CA LEU A 92 -9.87 -36.84 23.65
C LEU A 92 -9.59 -36.91 22.14
N LEU A 93 -8.63 -36.11 21.66
CA LEU A 93 -8.20 -36.09 20.28
C LEU A 93 -6.69 -36.37 20.20
N THR A 94 -6.33 -37.62 19.98
CA THR A 94 -4.95 -38.02 19.75
C THR A 94 -4.47 -37.56 18.38
N VAL A 95 -3.23 -37.12 18.28
CA VAL A 95 -2.63 -36.59 17.05
C VAL A 95 -1.32 -37.28 16.72
N LYS A 96 -0.93 -37.22 15.45
CA LYS A 96 0.35 -37.72 14.97
C LYS A 96 1.29 -36.53 14.68
N PRO A 97 2.55 -36.55 15.14
CA PRO A 97 3.54 -35.55 14.79
C PRO A 97 3.71 -35.36 13.28
N GLY A 98 3.90 -34.13 12.83
CA GLY A 98 4.08 -33.76 11.42
C GLY A 98 2.77 -33.65 10.62
N VAL A 99 1.64 -34.12 11.16
CA VAL A 99 0.34 -34.07 10.49
C VAL A 99 -0.32 -32.71 10.72
N ARG A 100 -0.97 -32.17 9.67
CA ARG A 100 -1.76 -30.94 9.74
C ARG A 100 -3.20 -31.27 10.11
N TYR A 101 -3.73 -30.48 11.02
CA TYR A 101 -5.12 -30.56 11.48
C TYR A 101 -5.83 -29.23 11.24
N ARG A 102 -7.10 -29.32 10.83
CA ARG A 102 -8.02 -28.19 10.69
C ARG A 102 -9.16 -28.37 11.68
N VAL A 103 -9.43 -27.33 12.44
CA VAL A 103 -10.57 -27.22 13.33
C VAL A 103 -11.47 -26.14 12.77
N GLU A 104 -12.68 -26.50 12.39
CA GLU A 104 -13.69 -25.58 11.86
C GLU A 104 -14.91 -25.61 12.76
N ALA A 105 -15.50 -24.44 13.01
CA ALA A 105 -16.73 -24.29 13.79
C ALA A 105 -17.65 -23.26 13.14
N GLY A 106 -18.94 -23.51 13.22
CA GLY A 106 -19.95 -22.50 13.00
C GLY A 106 -20.04 -21.58 14.22
N VAL A 107 -20.00 -20.28 13.99
CA VAL A 107 -20.08 -19.27 15.05
C VAL A 107 -21.06 -18.17 14.65
N LYS A 108 -21.94 -17.80 15.58
CA LYS A 108 -22.86 -16.66 15.47
C LYS A 108 -22.69 -15.75 16.67
N THR A 109 -22.78 -14.45 16.47
CA THR A 109 -22.67 -13.47 17.56
C THR A 109 -23.85 -12.51 17.55
N GLN A 110 -24.26 -12.06 18.73
CA GLN A 110 -25.31 -11.07 18.90
C GLN A 110 -24.93 -10.09 20.01
N ASP A 111 -25.06 -8.79 19.72
CA ASP A 111 -24.86 -7.67 20.66
C ASP A 111 -23.51 -7.69 21.39
N VAL A 112 -22.48 -8.28 20.79
CA VAL A 112 -21.13 -8.37 21.38
C VAL A 112 -20.50 -6.97 21.42
N ARG A 113 -20.13 -6.55 22.65
CA ARG A 113 -19.46 -5.28 22.91
C ARG A 113 -18.17 -5.52 23.70
N HIS A 114 -17.08 -4.94 23.23
CA HIS A 114 -15.76 -5.03 23.84
C HIS A 114 -15.26 -6.47 24.08
N ALA A 115 -15.71 -7.38 23.23
CA ALA A 115 -15.34 -8.79 23.24
C ALA A 115 -15.34 -9.39 21.85
N ALA A 116 -14.79 -10.62 21.72
CA ALA A 116 -14.91 -11.42 20.51
C ALA A 116 -15.21 -12.89 20.85
N ALA A 117 -16.00 -13.51 19.98
CA ALA A 117 -16.14 -14.96 19.96
C ALA A 117 -14.91 -15.57 19.28
N THR A 118 -14.32 -16.60 19.84
CA THR A 118 -13.05 -17.15 19.35
C THR A 118 -13.10 -18.67 19.30
N VAL A 119 -12.61 -19.20 18.20
CA VAL A 119 -12.28 -20.62 18.05
C VAL A 119 -10.75 -20.73 18.19
N GLU A 120 -10.30 -21.60 19.08
CA GLU A 120 -8.89 -21.80 19.38
C GLU A 120 -8.53 -23.28 19.32
N ALA A 121 -7.30 -23.56 18.93
CA ALA A 121 -6.72 -24.88 19.06
C ALA A 121 -5.22 -24.79 19.39
N TYR A 122 -4.72 -25.81 20.08
CA TYR A 122 -3.30 -25.96 20.37
C TYR A 122 -2.97 -27.43 20.62
N PHE A 123 -1.68 -27.77 20.56
CA PHE A 123 -1.23 -29.11 20.89
C PHE A 123 -0.79 -29.22 22.35
N ALA A 124 -1.07 -30.40 22.93
CA ALA A 124 -0.63 -30.76 24.25
C ALA A 124 0.30 -31.98 24.21
N ASP A 125 1.24 -32.02 25.16
CA ASP A 125 2.15 -33.15 25.39
C ASP A 125 1.39 -34.35 26.04
N GLU A 126 2.11 -35.45 26.30
CA GLU A 126 1.55 -36.64 26.94
C GLU A 126 0.97 -36.35 28.36
N ALA A 127 1.47 -35.34 29.04
CA ALA A 127 0.98 -34.90 30.35
C ALA A 127 -0.24 -33.95 30.25
N GLY A 128 -0.71 -33.65 29.06
CA GLY A 128 -1.83 -32.72 28.80
C GLY A 128 -1.43 -31.23 28.94
N ARG A 129 -0.13 -30.90 28.96
CA ARG A 129 0.34 -29.52 29.05
C ARG A 129 0.46 -28.92 27.65
N MET A 130 0.03 -27.68 27.49
CA MET A 130 0.14 -26.94 26.23
C MET A 130 1.59 -26.82 25.79
N ILE A 131 1.86 -27.15 24.52
CA ILE A 131 3.16 -26.93 23.89
C ILE A 131 3.27 -25.44 23.48
N PRO A 132 4.27 -24.69 23.98
CA PRO A 132 4.44 -23.27 23.65
C PRO A 132 4.52 -23.03 22.14
N GLY A 133 3.91 -21.93 21.67
CA GLY A 133 3.94 -21.52 20.27
C GLY A 133 2.99 -22.28 19.33
N THR A 134 2.21 -23.27 19.83
CA THR A 134 1.26 -24.04 18.99
C THR A 134 -0.16 -23.48 19.00
N ARG A 135 -0.46 -22.47 19.81
CA ARG A 135 -1.80 -21.91 19.92
C ARG A 135 -2.15 -21.08 18.71
N THR A 136 -3.29 -21.39 18.11
CA THR A 136 -3.85 -20.65 16.98
C THR A 136 -5.30 -20.26 17.29
N THR A 137 -5.69 -19.05 16.91
CA THR A 137 -7.00 -18.46 17.23
C THR A 137 -7.63 -17.84 15.99
N SER A 138 -8.98 -17.90 15.93
CA SER A 138 -9.78 -17.25 14.90
C SER A 138 -10.92 -16.46 15.55
N PRO A 139 -10.80 -15.14 15.75
CA PRO A 139 -11.79 -14.31 16.40
C PRO A 139 -12.91 -13.84 15.46
N ILE A 140 -14.10 -13.59 16.03
CA ILE A 140 -15.26 -12.98 15.37
C ILE A 140 -15.86 -11.90 16.29
N HIS A 141 -16.09 -10.70 15.74
CA HIS A 141 -16.67 -9.59 16.49
C HIS A 141 -18.18 -9.47 16.28
N ARG A 142 -18.66 -9.62 15.05
CA ARG A 142 -20.10 -9.51 14.70
C ARG A 142 -20.43 -10.39 13.51
N GLY A 143 -21.64 -10.93 13.50
CA GLY A 143 -22.19 -11.62 12.34
C GLY A 143 -23.19 -12.71 12.69
N ASP A 144 -24.00 -13.04 11.68
CA ASP A 144 -24.80 -14.25 11.68
C ASP A 144 -23.88 -15.47 11.51
N TRP A 145 -24.44 -16.67 11.40
CA TRP A 145 -23.66 -17.89 11.28
C TRP A 145 -22.56 -17.80 10.24
N GLN A 146 -21.32 -17.98 10.67
CA GLN A 146 -20.11 -18.00 9.84
C GLN A 146 -19.27 -19.20 10.20
N ARG A 147 -18.65 -19.83 9.21
CA ARG A 147 -17.63 -20.84 9.43
C ARG A 147 -16.30 -20.16 9.77
N ARG A 148 -15.67 -20.64 10.85
CA ARG A 148 -14.32 -20.22 11.26
C ARG A 148 -13.43 -21.42 11.42
N ALA A 149 -12.21 -21.31 10.86
CA ALA A 149 -11.25 -22.40 10.91
C ALA A 149 -9.90 -21.93 11.44
N VAL A 150 -9.21 -22.84 12.12
CA VAL A 150 -7.79 -22.74 12.46
C VAL A 150 -7.08 -23.99 11.96
N GLU A 151 -5.86 -23.81 11.44
CA GLU A 151 -5.02 -24.91 10.98
C GLU A 151 -3.72 -24.92 11.76
N LEU A 152 -3.25 -26.14 12.13
CA LEU A 152 -2.05 -26.36 12.92
C LEU A 152 -1.31 -27.61 12.43
N VAL A 153 0.03 -27.56 12.50
CA VAL A 153 0.87 -28.73 12.25
C VAL A 153 1.37 -29.25 13.59
N ALA A 154 1.18 -30.55 13.83
CA ALA A 154 1.54 -31.17 15.10
C ALA A 154 3.09 -31.25 15.23
N PRO A 155 3.70 -30.59 16.23
CA PRO A 155 5.11 -30.69 16.50
C PRO A 155 5.50 -32.10 16.99
N PRO A 156 6.82 -32.45 17.01
CA PRO A 156 7.26 -33.78 17.42
C PRO A 156 6.80 -34.21 18.83
N ALA A 157 6.61 -33.24 19.74
CA ALA A 157 6.17 -33.51 21.12
C ALA A 157 4.63 -33.58 21.28
N ALA A 158 3.87 -33.40 20.19
CA ALA A 158 2.41 -33.38 20.28
C ALA A 158 1.84 -34.78 20.50
N HIS A 159 1.00 -34.90 21.51
CA HIS A 159 0.24 -36.11 21.80
C HIS A 159 -1.26 -35.96 21.56
N SER A 160 -1.81 -34.78 21.87
CA SER A 160 -3.22 -34.48 21.66
C SER A 160 -3.47 -33.06 21.12
N LEU A 161 -4.58 -32.90 20.40
CA LEU A 161 -5.13 -31.61 19.99
C LEU A 161 -6.19 -31.20 21.00
N VAL A 162 -6.08 -29.99 21.51
CA VAL A 162 -7.00 -29.39 22.46
C VAL A 162 -7.73 -28.23 21.78
N LEU A 163 -9.06 -28.26 21.82
CA LEU A 163 -9.93 -27.21 21.31
C LEU A 163 -10.39 -26.33 22.46
N GLN A 164 -10.54 -25.05 22.19
CA GLN A 164 -11.13 -24.10 23.10
C GLN A 164 -12.02 -23.12 22.33
N ILE A 165 -13.24 -22.93 22.80
CA ILE A 165 -14.18 -21.95 22.25
C ILE A 165 -14.62 -21.00 23.34
N GLY A 166 -14.82 -19.74 23.03
CA GLY A 166 -15.20 -18.78 24.05
C GLY A 166 -15.50 -17.38 23.54
N LEU A 167 -15.97 -16.57 24.47
CA LEU A 167 -16.11 -15.13 24.34
C LEU A 167 -15.09 -14.45 25.26
N TYR A 168 -14.19 -13.66 24.69
CA TYR A 168 -13.09 -13.02 25.42
C TYR A 168 -13.24 -11.51 25.38
N GLN A 169 -13.05 -10.87 26.55
CA GLN A 169 -12.92 -9.43 26.66
C GLN A 169 -11.62 -8.94 26.02
N ALA A 170 -11.61 -7.74 25.43
CA ALA A 170 -10.41 -7.12 24.91
C ALA A 170 -9.54 -6.53 26.04
N ASN A 171 -8.24 -6.75 26.00
CA ASN A 171 -7.28 -6.18 26.96
C ASN A 171 -7.01 -4.70 26.73
N LYS A 172 -7.09 -4.25 25.49
CA LYS A 172 -6.92 -2.84 25.12
C LYS A 172 -8.12 -2.39 24.29
N LEU A 173 -8.54 -1.16 24.51
CA LEU A 173 -9.68 -0.54 23.84
C LEU A 173 -9.55 -0.49 22.31
N ASP A 174 -8.34 -0.37 21.80
CA ASP A 174 -8.05 -0.08 20.40
C ASP A 174 -7.41 -1.25 19.64
N ALA A 175 -7.07 -2.35 20.29
CA ALA A 175 -6.36 -3.47 19.69
C ALA A 175 -7.26 -4.69 19.53
N VAL A 176 -8.02 -4.71 18.47
CA VAL A 176 -8.77 -5.89 18.02
C VAL A 176 -7.83 -7.04 17.65
N ASP A 177 -6.58 -6.73 17.28
CA ASP A 177 -5.57 -7.68 16.83
C ASP A 177 -4.80 -8.41 17.94
N ASN A 178 -4.89 -7.96 19.19
CA ASN A 178 -4.12 -8.54 20.30
C ASN A 178 -4.88 -9.64 21.08
N PHE A 179 -5.66 -10.46 20.40
CA PHE A 179 -6.28 -11.64 21.03
C PHE A 179 -5.26 -12.67 21.57
N ARG A 180 -4.02 -12.62 21.14
CA ARG A 180 -2.94 -13.44 21.69
C ARG A 180 -2.64 -13.10 23.16
N ASP A 181 -2.71 -11.83 23.51
CA ASP A 181 -2.40 -11.36 24.88
C ASP A 181 -3.55 -11.59 25.85
N ILE A 182 -4.80 -11.65 25.38
CA ILE A 182 -5.96 -11.93 26.23
C ILE A 182 -5.84 -13.30 26.91
N ALA A 183 -5.27 -14.25 26.24
CA ALA A 183 -5.09 -15.59 26.76
C ALA A 183 -3.87 -15.74 27.67
N GLY A 184 -2.90 -14.81 27.61
CA GLY A 184 -1.73 -14.80 28.47
C GLY A 184 -1.94 -14.06 29.81
N ASP A 185 -2.70 -12.96 29.79
CA ASP A 185 -2.97 -12.12 30.96
C ASP A 185 -4.39 -12.36 31.51
N LEU A 186 -4.63 -13.55 31.97
CA LEU A 186 -5.93 -14.03 32.50
C LEU A 186 -6.38 -13.32 33.80
N GLY A 187 -5.73 -12.20 34.17
CA GLY A 187 -5.81 -11.70 35.52
C GLY A 187 -6.89 -10.67 35.84
N ARG A 188 -7.43 -9.92 34.90
CA ARG A 188 -8.28 -8.78 35.24
C ARG A 188 -9.42 -8.59 34.24
N ALA A 189 -10.66 -8.56 34.76
CA ALA A 189 -11.77 -7.93 34.05
C ALA A 189 -11.42 -6.43 33.91
N LEU A 190 -10.98 -6.02 32.73
CA LEU A 190 -10.61 -4.63 32.48
C LEU A 190 -11.85 -3.73 32.36
N ARG A 191 -13.02 -4.32 32.08
CA ARG A 191 -14.30 -3.63 31.91
C ARG A 191 -15.45 -4.48 32.45
N LEU A 192 -16.38 -3.83 33.15
CA LEU A 192 -17.65 -4.39 33.57
C LEU A 192 -18.75 -4.27 32.47
N ASP A 193 -18.50 -3.44 31.46
CA ASP A 193 -19.43 -3.15 30.36
C ASP A 193 -19.26 -4.10 29.14
N VAL A 194 -18.62 -5.25 29.33
CA VAL A 194 -18.48 -6.30 28.32
C VAL A 194 -19.73 -7.14 28.29
N THR A 195 -20.47 -7.14 27.21
CA THR A 195 -21.74 -7.83 27.03
C THR A 195 -21.82 -8.53 25.69
N GLY A 196 -22.80 -9.42 25.54
CA GLY A 196 -23.14 -10.06 24.27
C GLY A 196 -23.29 -11.58 24.39
N SER A 197 -23.73 -12.19 23.30
CA SER A 197 -23.92 -13.62 23.18
C SER A 197 -23.20 -14.19 21.98
N ALA A 198 -22.73 -15.43 22.10
CA ALA A 198 -22.23 -16.21 20.97
C ALA A 198 -22.82 -17.62 21.00
N TRP A 199 -23.05 -18.17 19.82
CA TRP A 199 -23.45 -19.56 19.61
C TRP A 199 -22.33 -20.25 18.81
N PHE A 200 -21.98 -21.44 19.24
CA PHE A 200 -21.06 -22.34 18.58
C PHE A 200 -21.80 -23.61 18.18
N ASP A 201 -21.51 -24.08 16.97
CA ASP A 201 -22.18 -25.29 16.44
C ASP A 201 -21.29 -25.97 15.39
N ASP A 202 -21.56 -27.26 15.16
CA ASP A 202 -20.94 -28.08 14.14
C ASP A 202 -19.41 -27.90 14.09
N VAL A 203 -18.76 -28.19 15.26
CA VAL A 203 -17.29 -28.12 15.36
C VAL A 203 -16.71 -29.41 14.80
N VAL A 204 -15.96 -29.26 13.68
CA VAL A 204 -15.39 -30.40 12.95
C VAL A 204 -13.87 -30.37 13.06
N VAL A 205 -13.29 -31.50 13.40
CA VAL A 205 -11.83 -31.70 13.41
C VAL A 205 -11.45 -32.61 12.27
N THR A 206 -10.68 -32.12 11.34
CA THR A 206 -10.27 -32.84 10.13
C THR A 206 -8.76 -32.94 10.04
N ARG A 207 -8.24 -34.09 9.63
CA ARG A 207 -6.88 -34.26 9.20
C ARG A 207 -6.74 -33.74 7.77
N VAL A 208 -5.83 -32.78 7.56
CA VAL A 208 -5.64 -32.11 6.27
C VAL A 208 -4.37 -32.66 5.62
N PRO A 209 -4.40 -33.08 4.36
CA PRO A 209 -3.21 -33.51 3.66
C PRO A 209 -2.19 -32.37 3.58
N SER A 210 -0.92 -32.67 3.74
CA SER A 210 0.16 -31.73 3.48
C SER A 210 0.41 -31.64 1.99
N VAL A 211 0.48 -30.44 1.44
CA VAL A 211 0.65 -30.21 0.01
C VAL A 211 1.85 -29.30 -0.24
N VAL A 212 2.65 -29.68 -1.21
CA VAL A 212 3.65 -28.80 -1.82
C VAL A 212 2.98 -28.09 -3.00
N LEU A 213 2.94 -26.78 -2.98
CA LEU A 213 2.55 -25.93 -4.11
C LEU A 213 3.50 -24.73 -4.12
N ASP A 214 4.51 -24.81 -4.96
CA ASP A 214 5.48 -23.73 -5.17
C ASP A 214 5.97 -23.74 -6.62
N THR A 215 7.04 -22.98 -6.94
CA THR A 215 7.69 -23.01 -8.25
C THR A 215 9.13 -23.55 -8.12
N PRO A 216 9.77 -23.98 -9.22
CA PRO A 216 11.19 -24.35 -9.19
C PRO A 216 12.14 -23.18 -8.91
N VAL A 217 11.64 -21.94 -8.95
CA VAL A 217 12.39 -20.72 -8.62
C VAL A 217 12.08 -20.32 -7.17
N GLU A 218 13.10 -20.29 -6.31
CA GLU A 218 12.91 -20.05 -4.86
C GLU A 218 12.24 -18.70 -4.56
N SER A 219 12.54 -17.65 -5.34
CA SER A 219 11.89 -16.33 -5.23
C SER A 219 10.45 -16.30 -5.72
N GLN A 220 9.96 -17.34 -6.38
CA GLN A 220 8.68 -17.36 -7.11
C GLN A 220 8.62 -16.27 -8.22
N MET A 221 9.77 -15.77 -8.68
CA MET A 221 9.89 -14.77 -9.74
C MET A 221 10.66 -15.35 -10.92
N PHE A 222 9.99 -15.58 -12.03
CA PHE A 222 10.61 -16.14 -13.23
C PHE A 222 11.32 -15.04 -14.01
N PRO A 223 12.64 -15.21 -14.31
CA PRO A 223 13.35 -14.33 -15.22
C PRO A 223 12.70 -14.23 -16.60
N ALA A 224 12.95 -13.14 -17.31
CA ALA A 224 12.47 -12.95 -18.67
C ALA A 224 12.85 -14.12 -19.58
N GLY A 225 11.90 -14.57 -20.39
CA GLY A 225 12.09 -15.69 -21.34
C GLY A 225 12.07 -17.09 -20.69
N GLN A 226 12.09 -17.22 -19.37
CA GLN A 226 11.97 -18.52 -18.70
C GLN A 226 10.50 -18.97 -18.71
N ARG A 227 10.28 -20.22 -19.13
CA ARG A 227 8.93 -20.80 -19.10
C ARG A 227 8.53 -21.15 -17.66
N PRO A 228 7.42 -20.61 -17.15
CA PRO A 228 7.01 -20.86 -15.78
C PRO A 228 6.48 -22.30 -15.60
N ALA A 229 6.64 -22.83 -14.40
CA ALA A 229 6.13 -24.14 -14.01
C ALA A 229 5.76 -24.14 -12.51
N LEU A 230 4.79 -24.96 -12.12
CA LEU A 230 4.46 -25.20 -10.71
C LEU A 230 5.04 -26.55 -10.27
N ARG A 231 5.46 -26.65 -9.02
CA ARG A 231 5.77 -27.92 -8.37
C ARG A 231 4.58 -28.29 -7.50
N LEU A 232 4.07 -29.51 -7.69
CA LEU A 232 2.91 -30.01 -6.99
C LEU A 232 3.19 -31.41 -6.45
N ALA A 233 2.90 -31.63 -5.15
CA ALA A 233 2.88 -32.95 -4.56
C ALA A 233 1.95 -32.98 -3.34
N VAL A 234 1.41 -34.13 -3.03
CA VAL A 234 0.71 -34.39 -1.77
C VAL A 234 1.52 -35.34 -0.89
N ILE A 235 1.57 -35.03 0.39
CA ILE A 235 2.15 -35.86 1.44
C ILE A 235 1.01 -36.25 2.37
N ASP A 236 0.51 -37.50 2.22
CA ASP A 236 -0.54 -38.04 3.08
C ASP A 236 -0.40 -39.57 3.14
N GLU A 237 -1.01 -40.18 4.15
CA GLU A 237 -1.09 -41.64 4.31
C GLU A 237 -1.94 -42.29 3.21
N ARG A 238 -2.90 -41.56 2.67
CA ARG A 238 -3.83 -41.99 1.64
C ARG A 238 -3.96 -40.92 0.58
N THR A 239 -3.63 -41.23 -0.65
CA THR A 239 -3.57 -40.27 -1.75
C THR A 239 -4.41 -40.63 -2.96
N ASP A 240 -4.87 -41.88 -3.03
CA ASP A 240 -5.57 -42.47 -4.18
C ASP A 240 -7.00 -41.88 -4.34
N ASP A 241 -7.54 -41.28 -3.30
CA ASP A 241 -8.86 -40.63 -3.25
C ASP A 241 -8.82 -39.11 -3.44
N LEU A 242 -7.61 -38.55 -3.64
CA LEU A 242 -7.44 -37.09 -3.73
C LEU A 242 -7.41 -36.59 -5.17
N THR A 243 -8.26 -35.61 -5.44
CA THR A 243 -8.27 -34.86 -6.71
C THR A 243 -7.80 -33.44 -6.47
N GLY A 244 -6.89 -32.96 -7.29
CA GLY A 244 -6.41 -31.58 -7.28
C GLY A 244 -6.97 -30.78 -8.45
N HIS A 245 -7.42 -29.57 -8.17
CA HIS A 245 -7.85 -28.60 -9.16
C HIS A 245 -6.94 -27.37 -9.07
N VAL A 246 -6.05 -27.21 -10.04
CA VAL A 246 -5.15 -26.06 -10.13
C VAL A 246 -5.72 -25.09 -11.14
N VAL A 247 -5.91 -23.83 -10.72
CA VAL A 247 -6.31 -22.72 -11.59
C VAL A 247 -5.30 -21.60 -11.44
N VAL A 248 -4.75 -21.12 -12.54
CA VAL A 248 -3.85 -19.97 -12.55
C VAL A 248 -4.58 -18.79 -13.19
N ARG A 249 -4.57 -17.65 -12.49
CA ARG A 249 -5.21 -16.41 -12.95
C ARG A 249 -4.17 -15.28 -13.04
N ASP A 250 -4.41 -14.38 -13.98
CA ASP A 250 -3.69 -13.10 -14.04
C ASP A 250 -4.30 -12.08 -13.05
N MET A 251 -3.72 -10.88 -13.00
CA MET A 251 -4.17 -9.78 -12.13
C MET A 251 -5.60 -9.30 -12.44
N ALA A 252 -6.07 -9.44 -13.67
CA ALA A 252 -7.43 -9.10 -14.07
C ALA A 252 -8.45 -10.20 -13.70
N GLY A 253 -7.97 -11.31 -13.09
CA GLY A 253 -8.80 -12.46 -12.74
C GLY A 253 -9.05 -13.43 -13.91
N ASN A 254 -8.46 -13.19 -15.08
CA ASN A 254 -8.61 -14.08 -16.23
C ASN A 254 -7.86 -15.39 -15.99
N GLU A 255 -8.52 -16.50 -16.29
CA GLU A 255 -7.91 -17.82 -16.20
C GLU A 255 -6.94 -18.04 -17.37
N VAL A 256 -5.65 -18.26 -17.03
CA VAL A 256 -4.58 -18.49 -18.02
C VAL A 256 -4.19 -19.97 -18.10
N HIS A 257 -4.51 -20.76 -17.06
CA HIS A 257 -4.28 -22.19 -17.03
C HIS A 257 -5.24 -22.87 -16.07
N ARG A 258 -5.73 -24.05 -16.46
CA ARG A 258 -6.50 -24.95 -15.59
C ARG A 258 -6.03 -26.39 -15.77
N ARG A 259 -5.89 -27.10 -14.67
CA ARG A 259 -5.63 -28.53 -14.64
C ARG A 259 -6.42 -29.18 -13.50
N SER A 260 -7.06 -30.31 -13.80
CA SER A 260 -7.73 -31.15 -12.79
C SER A 260 -7.29 -32.59 -12.96
N GLY A 261 -7.17 -33.32 -11.88
CA GLY A 261 -6.81 -34.73 -11.90
C GLY A 261 -6.33 -35.26 -10.56
N PRO A 262 -5.93 -36.53 -10.48
CA PRO A 262 -5.39 -37.13 -9.27
C PRO A 262 -4.22 -36.30 -8.74
N MET A 263 -4.16 -36.14 -7.41
CA MET A 263 -3.04 -35.48 -6.77
C MET A 263 -1.77 -36.31 -6.92
N PRO A 264 -0.68 -35.73 -7.46
CA PRO A 264 0.60 -36.45 -7.54
C PRO A 264 1.16 -36.68 -6.14
N THR A 265 1.54 -37.92 -5.85
CA THR A 265 2.27 -38.25 -4.62
C THR A 265 3.73 -37.82 -4.75
N LEU A 266 4.34 -37.49 -3.62
CA LEU A 266 5.78 -37.21 -3.58
C LEU A 266 6.55 -38.50 -3.95
N THR A 267 7.25 -38.49 -5.08
CA THR A 267 8.05 -39.62 -5.54
C THR A 267 9.50 -39.35 -5.13
N GLY A 268 9.96 -40.06 -4.08
CA GLY A 268 11.26 -39.73 -3.48
C GLY A 268 11.23 -38.39 -2.76
N THR A 269 12.09 -37.43 -3.20
CA THR A 269 12.16 -36.07 -2.64
C THR A 269 11.56 -35.01 -3.56
N ASP A 270 11.16 -35.37 -4.79
CA ASP A 270 10.85 -34.38 -5.82
C ASP A 270 9.35 -34.29 -6.13
N PRO A 271 8.77 -33.05 -6.01
CA PRO A 271 7.43 -32.77 -6.47
C PRO A 271 7.29 -32.87 -7.99
N THR A 272 6.08 -33.19 -8.45
CA THR A 272 5.76 -33.22 -9.88
C THR A 272 5.75 -31.83 -10.46
N LEU A 273 6.47 -31.61 -11.58
CA LEU A 273 6.44 -30.35 -12.31
C LEU A 273 5.21 -30.27 -13.23
N ILE A 274 4.47 -29.18 -13.12
CA ILE A 274 3.37 -28.80 -14.00
C ILE A 274 3.83 -27.63 -14.86
N PRO A 275 4.20 -27.84 -16.13
CA PRO A 275 4.57 -26.74 -17.00
C PRO A 275 3.34 -25.86 -17.30
N LEU A 276 3.52 -24.55 -17.21
CA LEU A 276 2.52 -23.58 -17.58
C LEU A 276 2.69 -23.15 -19.06
N PRO A 277 1.68 -22.56 -19.70
CA PRO A 277 1.86 -21.92 -21.01
C PRO A 277 2.90 -20.79 -20.93
N ALA A 278 3.32 -20.27 -22.07
CA ALA A 278 4.10 -19.03 -22.09
C ALA A 278 3.24 -17.89 -21.57
N LEU A 279 3.64 -17.33 -20.43
CA LEU A 279 2.94 -16.21 -19.80
C LEU A 279 3.66 -14.90 -20.16
N ARG A 280 2.87 -13.83 -20.27
CA ARG A 280 3.41 -12.46 -20.42
C ARG A 280 4.03 -12.00 -19.11
N PRO A 281 4.94 -11.00 -19.13
CA PRO A 281 5.35 -10.35 -17.89
C PRO A 281 4.14 -9.87 -17.08
N GLY A 282 4.11 -10.21 -15.80
CA GLY A 282 2.96 -9.93 -14.94
C GLY A 282 2.99 -10.75 -13.65
N TYR A 283 2.06 -10.46 -12.77
CA TYR A 283 1.82 -11.21 -11.54
C TYR A 283 0.67 -12.19 -11.76
N TYR A 284 0.81 -13.38 -11.19
CA TYR A 284 -0.15 -14.47 -11.33
C TYR A 284 -0.41 -15.12 -9.97
N GLU A 285 -1.61 -15.64 -9.81
CA GLU A 285 -1.99 -16.42 -8.65
C GLU A 285 -2.43 -17.83 -9.07
N ALA A 286 -1.76 -18.85 -8.53
CA ALA A 286 -2.16 -20.22 -8.66
C ALA A 286 -2.99 -20.63 -7.44
N GLU A 287 -4.21 -21.06 -7.68
CA GLU A 287 -5.12 -21.60 -6.67
C GLU A 287 -5.18 -23.12 -6.83
N LEU A 288 -4.89 -23.84 -5.76
CA LEU A 288 -5.07 -25.28 -5.65
C LEU A 288 -6.24 -25.59 -4.72
N LEU A 289 -7.21 -26.34 -5.22
CA LEU A 289 -8.26 -26.97 -4.44
C LEU A 289 -8.02 -28.48 -4.42
N VAL A 290 -8.00 -29.07 -3.23
CA VAL A 290 -7.89 -30.51 -3.05
C VAL A 290 -9.20 -31.04 -2.49
N THR A 291 -9.80 -32.00 -3.21
CA THR A 291 -11.05 -32.66 -2.84
C THR A 291 -10.85 -34.16 -2.64
N ALA A 292 -11.71 -34.80 -1.83
CA ALA A 292 -11.75 -36.25 -1.69
C ALA A 292 -12.92 -36.83 -2.51
N ALA A 293 -12.64 -37.90 -3.25
CA ALA A 293 -13.64 -38.56 -4.11
C ALA A 293 -14.75 -39.30 -3.35
N GLU A 294 -14.51 -39.68 -2.11
CA GLU A 294 -15.45 -40.56 -1.35
C GLU A 294 -16.72 -39.86 -0.83
N HIS A 295 -16.76 -38.49 -0.79
CA HIS A 295 -17.91 -37.75 -0.27
C HIS A 295 -18.15 -36.49 -1.10
N ASP A 296 -18.87 -36.64 -2.23
CA ASP A 296 -19.47 -35.52 -3.00
C ASP A 296 -18.50 -34.33 -3.20
N GLU A 297 -17.26 -34.63 -3.59
CA GLU A 297 -16.17 -33.64 -3.80
C GLU A 297 -15.94 -32.71 -2.60
N THR A 298 -15.96 -33.23 -1.38
CA THR A 298 -15.72 -32.38 -0.19
C THR A 298 -14.36 -31.70 -0.28
N LEU A 299 -14.37 -30.37 -0.22
CA LEU A 299 -13.15 -29.55 -0.22
C LEU A 299 -12.38 -29.80 1.09
N LEU A 300 -11.18 -30.35 0.96
CA LEU A 300 -10.29 -30.63 2.09
C LEU A 300 -9.30 -29.48 2.32
N LEU A 301 -8.78 -28.92 1.25
CA LEU A 301 -7.70 -27.92 1.32
C LEU A 301 -7.83 -26.92 0.17
N ARG A 302 -7.57 -25.66 0.49
CA ARG A 302 -7.35 -24.57 -0.48
C ARG A 302 -5.99 -23.96 -0.21
N ARG A 303 -5.18 -23.81 -1.25
CA ARG A 303 -3.87 -23.13 -1.21
C ARG A 303 -3.77 -22.15 -2.34
N THR A 304 -3.14 -21.03 -2.07
CA THR A 304 -2.83 -20.00 -3.06
C THR A 304 -1.33 -19.74 -3.09
N LEU A 305 -0.81 -19.55 -4.28
CA LEU A 305 0.58 -19.21 -4.54
C LEU A 305 0.65 -18.03 -5.48
N GLY A 306 1.22 -16.91 -5.02
CA GLY A 306 1.56 -15.78 -5.87
C GLY A 306 2.93 -15.99 -6.53
N PHE A 307 3.03 -15.72 -7.82
CA PHE A 307 4.30 -15.74 -8.54
C PHE A 307 4.33 -14.67 -9.63
N ALA A 308 5.52 -14.28 -10.07
CA ALA A 308 5.69 -13.25 -11.08
C ALA A 308 6.51 -13.76 -12.28
N CYS A 309 6.16 -13.28 -13.47
CA CYS A 309 6.99 -13.39 -14.66
C CYS A 309 7.58 -12.01 -14.95
N MET A 310 8.90 -11.88 -14.94
CA MET A 310 9.58 -10.60 -15.11
C MET A 310 9.76 -10.25 -16.59
N ALA A 311 9.66 -8.96 -16.91
CA ALA A 311 10.06 -8.44 -18.21
C ALA A 311 11.59 -8.35 -18.32
N GLU A 312 12.10 -8.30 -19.55
CA GLU A 312 13.50 -7.94 -19.79
C GLU A 312 13.79 -6.52 -19.32
N GLN A 313 14.86 -6.35 -18.55
CA GLN A 313 15.33 -5.03 -18.20
C GLN A 313 16.16 -4.45 -19.34
N GLY A 314 15.91 -3.16 -19.65
CA GLY A 314 16.69 -2.44 -20.67
C GLY A 314 18.12 -2.17 -20.21
N GLY A 315 19.01 -3.11 -20.36
CA GLY A 315 20.46 -2.94 -20.40
C GLY A 315 21.23 -2.41 -19.18
N ARG A 316 20.63 -1.81 -18.18
CA ARG A 316 21.28 -1.33 -16.95
C ARG A 316 20.59 -1.85 -15.71
N VAL A 317 20.96 -3.04 -15.23
CA VAL A 317 20.76 -3.40 -13.83
C VAL A 317 21.97 -2.87 -13.07
N SER A 318 21.98 -1.59 -12.75
CA SER A 318 22.94 -1.00 -11.82
C SER A 318 22.27 -0.97 -10.45
N THR A 319 22.92 -1.51 -9.44
CA THR A 319 22.52 -1.31 -8.05
C THR A 319 22.56 0.20 -7.76
N ASP A 320 21.41 0.78 -7.37
CA ASP A 320 21.34 2.19 -6.97
C ASP A 320 21.23 2.30 -5.46
N ALA A 321 22.23 2.91 -4.82
CA ALA A 321 22.24 3.10 -3.36
C ALA A 321 21.11 3.99 -2.84
N ARG A 322 20.42 4.73 -3.71
CA ARG A 322 19.22 5.51 -3.33
C ARG A 322 18.03 4.63 -3.01
N PHE A 323 17.90 3.49 -3.67
CA PHE A 323 16.75 2.60 -3.48
C PHE A 323 17.10 1.46 -2.55
N GLY A 324 16.17 1.14 -1.65
CA GLY A 324 16.41 0.08 -0.70
C GLY A 324 15.17 -0.51 -0.06
N PHE A 325 15.39 -1.63 0.63
CA PHE A 325 14.36 -2.31 1.40
C PHE A 325 14.60 -2.18 2.91
N ASP A 326 13.52 -1.81 3.63
CA ASP A 326 13.49 -1.97 5.07
C ASP A 326 13.12 -3.42 5.42
N MET A 327 14.11 -4.15 5.94
CA MET A 327 13.99 -5.52 6.43
C MET A 327 14.13 -5.59 7.97
N SER A 328 14.08 -4.46 8.67
CA SER A 328 14.29 -4.36 10.12
C SER A 328 13.35 -5.23 10.95
N ARG A 329 12.19 -5.59 10.41
CA ARG A 329 11.19 -6.44 11.09
C ARG A 329 11.24 -7.92 10.70
N LEU A 330 12.15 -8.30 9.82
CA LEU A 330 12.32 -9.71 9.46
C LEU A 330 13.15 -10.43 10.53
N SER A 331 12.91 -11.73 10.70
CA SER A 331 13.84 -12.57 11.47
C SER A 331 15.16 -12.71 10.71
N ALA A 332 16.25 -12.99 11.43
CA ALA A 332 17.55 -13.23 10.81
C ALA A 332 17.52 -14.35 9.74
N ALA A 333 16.75 -15.41 9.98
CA ALA A 333 16.56 -16.49 9.01
C ALA A 333 15.79 -16.04 7.77
N SER A 334 14.83 -15.13 7.90
CA SER A 334 14.08 -14.56 6.76
C SER A 334 14.95 -13.61 5.95
N VAL A 335 15.81 -12.81 6.61
CA VAL A 335 16.80 -11.95 5.93
C VAL A 335 17.74 -12.79 5.09
N ASP A 336 18.37 -13.83 5.67
CA ASP A 336 19.33 -14.71 4.97
C ASP A 336 18.75 -15.30 3.69
N ARG A 337 17.51 -15.78 3.75
CA ARG A 337 16.79 -16.31 2.57
C ARG A 337 16.40 -15.24 1.54
N THR A 338 16.34 -13.93 1.94
CA THR A 338 15.93 -12.83 1.05
C THR A 338 17.06 -12.31 0.19
N ILE A 339 18.29 -12.38 0.66
CA ILE A 339 19.43 -11.72 0.03
C ILE A 339 19.60 -12.11 -1.44
N GLU A 340 19.37 -13.38 -1.77
CA GLU A 340 19.51 -13.89 -3.13
C GLU A 340 18.51 -13.28 -4.13
N THR A 341 17.42 -12.69 -3.63
CA THR A 341 16.39 -12.04 -4.47
C THR A 341 16.61 -10.54 -4.68
N LEU A 342 17.50 -9.91 -3.93
CA LEU A 342 17.74 -8.46 -3.99
C LEU A 342 18.23 -7.97 -5.38
N PRO A 343 19.11 -8.70 -6.08
CA PRO A 343 19.54 -8.29 -7.42
C PRO A 343 18.40 -8.13 -8.43
N ASP A 344 17.32 -8.89 -8.27
CA ASP A 344 16.15 -8.81 -9.15
C ASP A 344 15.45 -7.44 -9.10
N PHE A 345 15.71 -6.66 -8.04
CA PHE A 345 15.09 -5.33 -7.83
C PHE A 345 16.03 -4.16 -8.19
N GLY A 346 17.31 -4.38 -8.39
CA GLY A 346 18.26 -3.31 -8.68
C GLY A 346 18.51 -2.34 -7.53
N ILE A 347 18.24 -2.75 -6.28
CA ILE A 347 18.42 -1.92 -5.07
C ILE A 347 19.87 -1.98 -4.58
N GLY A 348 20.35 -0.88 -3.99
CA GLY A 348 21.69 -0.79 -3.42
C GLY A 348 21.75 -0.56 -1.92
N THR A 349 20.60 -0.59 -1.21
CA THR A 349 20.55 -0.40 0.26
C THR A 349 19.56 -1.35 0.93
N VAL A 350 19.92 -1.87 2.11
CA VAL A 350 19.01 -2.64 2.97
C VAL A 350 19.17 -2.23 4.43
N VAL A 351 18.06 -2.23 5.18
CA VAL A 351 18.03 -2.02 6.63
C VAL A 351 17.85 -3.37 7.32
N LEU A 352 18.80 -3.75 8.18
CA LEU A 352 18.85 -5.07 8.82
C LEU A 352 18.42 -5.03 10.30
N PRO A 353 17.73 -6.06 10.81
CA PRO A 353 17.35 -6.20 12.21
C PRO A 353 18.56 -6.60 13.09
N VAL A 354 19.48 -5.69 13.36
CA VAL A 354 20.73 -6.02 14.07
C VAL A 354 20.47 -6.23 15.57
N TRP A 355 19.63 -5.39 16.15
CA TRP A 355 19.34 -5.45 17.60
C TRP A 355 17.82 -5.55 17.84
N SER A 356 17.30 -6.77 17.76
CA SER A 356 15.92 -7.13 18.07
C SER A 356 15.87 -8.54 18.65
N ASP A 357 14.71 -8.98 19.18
CA ASP A 357 14.55 -10.32 19.77
C ASP A 357 14.84 -11.45 18.77
N ASP A 358 14.35 -11.31 17.53
CA ASP A 358 14.54 -12.29 16.45
C ASP A 358 15.63 -11.88 15.45
N GLY A 359 16.34 -10.78 15.71
CA GLY A 359 17.37 -10.23 14.84
C GLY A 359 18.71 -10.93 14.96
N PHE A 360 19.75 -10.25 14.48
CA PHE A 360 21.10 -10.79 14.40
C PHE A 360 21.95 -10.61 15.66
N ALA A 361 21.45 -9.95 16.71
CA ALA A 361 22.24 -9.65 17.90
C ALA A 361 23.17 -10.81 18.32
N ASN A 362 24.48 -10.57 18.26
CA ASN A 362 25.51 -11.56 18.56
C ASN A 362 25.49 -12.88 17.77
N LYS A 363 24.75 -12.96 16.67
CA LYS A 363 24.70 -14.14 15.80
C LYS A 363 25.85 -14.12 14.78
N PRO A 364 26.61 -15.22 14.62
CA PRO A 364 27.71 -15.28 13.64
C PRO A 364 27.19 -15.20 12.18
N GLU A 365 25.90 -15.46 11.94
CA GLU A 365 25.24 -15.36 10.67
C GLU A 365 25.27 -13.95 10.09
N LEU A 366 25.25 -12.90 10.93
CA LEU A 366 25.32 -11.51 10.46
C LEU A 366 26.55 -11.26 9.58
N MET A 367 27.70 -11.81 9.94
CA MET A 367 28.92 -11.64 9.13
C MET A 367 28.77 -12.26 7.75
N LYS A 368 28.15 -13.44 7.64
CA LYS A 368 27.88 -14.08 6.33
C LYS A 368 26.95 -13.23 5.47
N VAL A 369 25.88 -12.71 6.08
CA VAL A 369 24.91 -11.80 5.44
C VAL A 369 25.63 -10.56 4.90
N LEU A 370 26.45 -9.90 5.72
CA LEU A 370 27.17 -8.68 5.32
C LEU A 370 28.18 -8.95 4.20
N MET A 371 28.91 -10.04 4.27
CA MET A 371 29.83 -10.43 3.18
C MET A 371 29.09 -10.72 1.88
N ARG A 372 27.90 -11.32 1.96
CA ARG A 372 27.07 -11.58 0.78
C ARG A 372 26.52 -10.29 0.18
N LEU A 373 26.00 -9.37 1.01
CA LEU A 373 25.55 -8.05 0.57
C LEU A 373 26.68 -7.25 -0.10
N GLN A 374 27.88 -7.29 0.46
CA GLN A 374 29.05 -6.66 -0.15
C GLN A 374 29.38 -7.24 -1.53
N GLN A 375 29.24 -8.57 -1.72
CA GLN A 375 29.43 -9.22 -3.04
C GLN A 375 28.37 -8.77 -4.07
N LEU A 376 27.17 -8.41 -3.60
CA LEU A 376 26.07 -7.94 -4.42
C LEU A 376 26.09 -6.41 -4.62
N ASP A 377 27.10 -5.70 -4.08
CA ASP A 377 27.20 -4.24 -4.08
C ASP A 377 25.99 -3.56 -3.42
N VAL A 378 25.52 -4.12 -2.30
CA VAL A 378 24.38 -3.62 -1.52
C VAL A 378 24.87 -3.14 -0.16
N ASP A 379 24.64 -1.89 0.15
CA ASP A 379 24.96 -1.24 1.44
C ASP A 379 23.99 -1.74 2.54
N ALA A 380 24.54 -2.10 3.70
CA ALA A 380 23.76 -2.49 4.87
C ALA A 380 23.70 -1.35 5.90
N ALA A 381 22.49 -1.02 6.35
CA ALA A 381 22.24 -0.19 7.51
C ALA A 381 21.75 -1.05 8.69
N ALA A 382 22.23 -0.78 9.90
CA ALA A 382 21.80 -1.47 11.11
C ALA A 382 20.56 -0.79 11.70
N CYS A 383 19.52 -1.54 12.03
CA CYS A 383 18.42 -1.06 12.84
C CYS A 383 18.53 -1.59 14.27
N LEU A 384 18.51 -0.67 15.23
CA LEU A 384 18.56 -0.95 16.66
C LEU A 384 17.14 -0.79 17.23
N MET A 385 16.34 -1.84 17.17
CA MET A 385 14.95 -1.81 17.64
C MET A 385 14.83 -1.77 19.17
N LYS A 386 15.91 -2.05 19.87
CA LYS A 386 15.99 -1.95 21.32
C LYS A 386 17.21 -1.12 21.73
N PRO A 387 17.08 -0.23 22.70
CA PRO A 387 15.84 0.17 23.40
C PRO A 387 14.77 0.76 22.48
N THR A 388 13.49 0.55 22.81
CA THR A 388 12.35 0.89 21.91
C THR A 388 11.91 2.34 21.98
N THR A 389 12.20 3.05 23.08
CA THR A 389 11.76 4.43 23.30
C THR A 389 12.92 5.38 23.55
N ALA A 390 12.73 6.67 23.26
CA ALA A 390 13.72 7.71 23.57
C ALA A 390 14.07 7.75 25.06
N ARG A 391 13.09 7.48 25.95
CA ARG A 391 13.30 7.40 27.38
C ARG A 391 14.30 6.32 27.76
N ASP A 392 14.16 5.12 27.18
CA ASP A 392 15.06 3.99 27.46
C ASP A 392 16.49 4.28 27.01
N TRP A 393 16.66 5.03 25.91
CA TRP A 393 17.96 5.53 25.44
C TRP A 393 18.55 6.61 26.35
N SER A 394 17.71 7.45 26.94
CA SER A 394 18.12 8.61 27.72
C SER A 394 18.43 8.29 29.18
N ASP A 395 17.90 7.18 29.73
CA ASP A 395 17.93 6.90 31.15
C ASP A 395 19.36 6.59 31.67
N ALA A 396 19.95 7.59 32.32
CA ALA A 396 21.33 7.54 32.82
C ALA A 396 21.46 6.85 34.20
N GLY A 397 20.34 6.46 34.82
CA GLY A 397 20.29 5.99 36.21
C GLY A 397 19.96 4.52 36.36
N GLY A 398 19.58 3.81 35.31
CA GLY A 398 19.10 2.45 35.47
C GLY A 398 20.02 1.42 34.88
N ASP A 399 19.94 1.09 33.68
CA ASP A 399 20.41 -0.16 33.15
C ASP A 399 21.39 0.05 32.00
N ASP A 400 22.68 0.24 32.29
CA ASP A 400 23.74 0.25 31.27
C ASP A 400 23.96 -1.12 30.61
N ARG A 401 23.08 -2.10 30.87
CA ARG A 401 23.19 -3.48 30.36
C ARG A 401 23.23 -3.58 28.86
N TRP A 402 22.68 -2.61 28.13
CA TRP A 402 22.68 -2.59 26.67
C TRP A 402 23.94 -1.93 26.07
N HIS A 403 24.65 -1.09 26.84
CA HIS A 403 25.78 -0.31 26.35
C HIS A 403 26.98 -1.18 25.92
N GLU A 404 27.49 -2.07 26.81
CA GLU A 404 28.60 -2.95 26.45
C GLU A 404 28.28 -3.91 25.32
N PRO A 405 27.14 -4.63 25.30
CA PRO A 405 26.76 -5.49 24.18
C PRO A 405 26.59 -4.73 22.85
N LEU A 406 26.00 -3.53 22.88
CA LEU A 406 25.88 -2.71 21.68
C LEU A 406 27.25 -2.26 21.15
N ALA A 407 28.11 -1.79 22.03
CA ALA A 407 29.47 -1.39 21.68
C ALA A 407 30.27 -2.56 21.09
N GLU A 408 30.09 -3.77 21.60
CA GLU A 408 30.71 -4.97 21.05
C GLU A 408 30.21 -5.30 19.64
N VAL A 409 28.90 -5.26 19.41
CA VAL A 409 28.31 -5.48 18.08
C VAL A 409 28.76 -4.41 17.09
N ALA A 410 28.70 -3.13 17.51
CA ALA A 410 29.13 -2.02 16.69
C ALA A 410 30.63 -2.12 16.32
N ALA A 411 31.50 -2.38 17.27
CA ALA A 411 32.93 -2.53 17.03
C ALA A 411 33.26 -3.70 16.08
N ARG A 412 32.50 -4.81 16.16
CA ARG A 412 32.68 -5.99 15.34
C ARG A 412 32.30 -5.75 13.86
N HIS A 413 31.30 -4.92 13.61
CA HIS A 413 30.69 -4.76 12.29
C HIS A 413 30.85 -3.34 11.70
N ALA A 414 31.50 -2.42 12.37
CA ALA A 414 31.65 -1.01 11.99
C ALA A 414 32.26 -0.81 10.58
N THR A 415 33.14 -1.71 10.13
CA THR A 415 33.76 -1.63 8.80
C THR A 415 32.83 -1.99 7.65
N LEU A 416 31.81 -2.82 7.91
CA LEU A 416 30.86 -3.31 6.93
C LEU A 416 29.52 -2.61 6.97
N MET A 417 29.11 -2.09 8.16
CA MET A 417 27.89 -1.32 8.34
C MET A 417 28.22 0.11 8.75
N ARG A 418 28.05 1.02 7.84
CA ARG A 418 28.40 2.45 8.04
C ARG A 418 27.24 3.31 8.52
N ARG A 419 26.00 2.79 8.50
CA ARG A 419 24.78 3.50 8.89
C ARG A 419 24.07 2.74 9.98
N TRP A 420 23.56 3.48 10.96
CA TRP A 420 22.91 2.92 12.13
C TRP A 420 21.68 3.75 12.45
N GLN A 421 20.53 3.11 12.52
CA GLN A 421 19.27 3.72 12.91
C GLN A 421 18.92 3.30 14.34
N ILE A 422 18.65 4.29 15.19
CA ILE A 422 18.20 4.05 16.58
C ILE A 422 16.67 4.03 16.60
N GLY A 423 16.08 2.91 17.01
CA GLY A 423 14.63 2.73 17.05
C GLY A 423 14.05 2.23 15.71
N ASP A 424 12.84 1.74 15.81
CA ASP A 424 12.06 1.23 14.69
C ASP A 424 11.32 2.38 13.99
N ILE A 425 11.31 2.39 12.67
CA ILE A 425 10.61 3.42 11.85
C ILE A 425 9.11 3.48 12.16
N GLU A 426 8.48 2.38 12.52
CA GLU A 426 7.08 2.32 12.92
C GLU A 426 6.79 3.10 14.22
N THR A 427 7.82 3.36 15.02
CA THR A 427 7.72 4.15 16.26
C THR A 427 8.08 5.63 16.04
N ALA A 428 8.29 6.06 14.80
CA ALA A 428 8.68 7.43 14.47
C ALA A 428 7.79 8.49 15.13
N ASP A 429 6.47 8.25 15.20
CA ASP A 429 5.51 9.17 15.81
C ASP A 429 5.67 9.36 17.33
N LEU A 430 6.37 8.46 18.01
CA LEU A 430 6.58 8.52 19.46
C LEU A 430 7.75 9.44 19.83
N TRP A 431 8.72 9.63 18.93
CA TRP A 431 9.92 10.38 19.19
C TRP A 431 9.69 11.89 19.40
N PRO A 432 8.89 12.60 18.56
CA PRO A 432 8.63 14.03 18.79
C PRO A 432 7.97 14.34 20.11
N ALA A 433 7.10 13.44 20.59
CA ALA A 433 6.39 13.62 21.85
C ALA A 433 7.26 13.38 23.11
N ASP A 434 8.42 12.73 22.97
CA ASP A 434 9.27 12.41 24.12
C ASP A 434 10.20 13.61 24.47
N PRO A 435 10.09 14.18 25.68
CA PRO A 435 10.92 15.31 26.09
C PRO A 435 12.42 14.95 26.23
N GLN A 436 12.76 13.68 26.24
CA GLN A 436 14.14 13.21 26.36
C GLN A 436 14.79 12.83 25.02
N ARG A 437 14.11 13.06 23.90
CA ARG A 437 14.57 12.70 22.55
C ARG A 437 15.97 13.20 22.20
N GLU A 438 16.26 14.46 22.48
CA GLU A 438 17.58 15.07 22.24
C GLU A 438 18.68 14.37 23.06
N ARG A 439 18.42 14.10 24.34
CA ARG A 439 19.35 13.39 25.22
C ARG A 439 19.58 11.95 24.76
N ALA A 440 18.52 11.29 24.33
CA ALA A 440 18.60 9.93 23.77
C ALA A 440 19.47 9.88 22.52
N TYR A 441 19.24 10.81 21.58
CA TYR A 441 20.02 10.90 20.36
C TYR A 441 21.50 11.18 20.62
N ARG A 442 21.81 12.20 21.41
CA ARG A 442 23.20 12.53 21.81
C ARG A 442 23.90 11.37 22.52
N ARG A 443 23.19 10.63 23.35
CA ARG A 443 23.77 9.47 24.03
C ARG A 443 24.07 8.34 23.05
N ALA A 444 23.12 8.00 22.16
CA ALA A 444 23.36 7.00 21.13
C ALA A 444 24.54 7.37 20.22
N GLN A 445 24.63 8.61 19.79
CA GLN A 445 25.77 9.13 19.03
C GLN A 445 27.08 9.02 19.83
N GLY A 446 27.08 9.41 21.10
CA GLY A 446 28.26 9.33 21.96
C GLY A 446 28.82 7.90 22.10
N ILE A 447 27.97 6.89 22.02
CA ILE A 447 28.37 5.47 22.04
C ILE A 447 28.84 5.00 20.66
N LEU A 448 28.07 5.29 19.63
CA LEU A 448 28.28 4.72 18.29
C LEU A 448 29.35 5.45 17.49
N ARG A 449 29.41 6.77 17.55
CA ARG A 449 30.36 7.62 16.79
C ARG A 449 31.84 7.25 16.99
N PRO A 450 32.34 7.00 18.21
CA PRO A 450 33.72 6.60 18.42
C PRO A 450 34.07 5.24 17.79
N LEU A 451 33.07 4.37 17.65
CA LEU A 451 33.25 3.00 17.14
C LEU A 451 33.10 2.94 15.61
N LEU A 452 32.17 3.72 15.05
CA LEU A 452 31.86 3.72 13.65
C LEU A 452 32.78 4.64 12.82
N GLY A 453 33.44 5.60 13.46
CA GLY A 453 34.20 6.64 12.77
C GLY A 453 33.36 7.49 11.81
N THR A 454 32.04 7.53 12.01
CA THR A 454 31.07 8.18 11.14
C THR A 454 29.96 8.81 11.95
N ASP A 455 29.37 9.89 11.45
CA ASP A 455 28.25 10.60 12.05
C ASP A 455 26.90 10.05 11.55
N ARG A 456 26.89 8.90 10.90
CA ARG A 456 25.71 8.33 10.23
C ARG A 456 24.87 7.48 11.18
N VAL A 457 24.48 8.09 12.29
CA VAL A 457 23.49 7.54 13.22
C VAL A 457 22.19 8.31 12.99
N SER A 458 21.20 7.65 12.41
CA SER A 458 19.89 8.25 12.14
C SER A 458 18.88 7.93 13.23
N MET A 459 17.87 8.78 13.31
CA MET A 459 16.72 8.62 14.19
C MET A 459 15.44 8.57 13.35
N PRO A 460 14.47 7.68 13.67
CA PRO A 460 13.17 7.68 13.01
C PRO A 460 12.39 8.94 13.36
N TRP A 461 11.79 9.58 12.35
CA TRP A 461 11.06 10.82 12.51
C TRP A 461 9.85 10.87 11.57
N PRO A 462 8.68 11.38 12.00
CA PRO A 462 7.56 11.54 11.08
C PRO A 462 7.77 12.76 10.19
N ILE A 463 7.48 12.63 8.88
CA ILE A 463 7.76 13.68 7.90
C ILE A 463 7.03 15.01 8.15
N TRP A 464 5.87 14.99 8.83
CA TRP A 464 5.05 16.18 9.11
C TRP A 464 5.39 16.92 10.40
N TYR A 465 6.44 16.51 11.11
CA TYR A 465 6.80 17.12 12.38
C TYR A 465 8.05 17.98 12.22
N GLU A 466 8.08 19.13 12.91
CA GLU A 466 9.27 19.98 12.91
C GLU A 466 10.52 19.18 13.25
N PRO A 467 11.63 19.37 12.52
CA PRO A 467 12.86 18.66 12.78
C PRO A 467 13.40 18.98 14.20
N ILE A 468 14.16 18.05 14.74
CA ILE A 468 14.81 18.25 16.03
C ILE A 468 15.99 19.23 15.85
N ASP A 469 15.93 20.35 16.56
CA ASP A 469 17.07 21.28 16.64
C ASP A 469 18.05 20.77 17.71
N ILE A 470 19.22 20.33 17.25
CA ILE A 470 20.32 19.92 18.12
C ILE A 470 21.47 20.91 17.93
N PRO A 471 21.65 21.87 18.86
CA PRO A 471 22.70 22.88 18.70
C PRO A 471 24.10 22.28 18.46
N GLY A 472 24.70 22.62 17.33
CA GLY A 472 26.05 22.21 16.95
C GLY A 472 26.15 20.82 16.30
N ASP A 473 25.03 20.18 15.96
CA ASP A 473 25.00 18.90 15.24
C ASP A 473 23.86 18.89 14.22
N GLU A 474 24.15 18.42 13.01
CA GLU A 474 23.15 18.19 11.97
C GLU A 474 22.65 16.75 12.10
N PRO A 475 21.40 16.50 12.56
CA PRO A 475 20.91 15.14 12.76
C PRO A 475 20.72 14.42 11.42
N ALA A 476 21.11 13.16 11.35
CA ALA A 476 20.65 12.27 10.31
C ALA A 476 19.25 11.76 10.67
N LEU A 477 18.29 11.89 9.75
CA LEU A 477 16.91 11.50 9.96
C LEU A 477 16.48 10.41 8.98
N THR A 478 15.77 9.42 9.48
CA THR A 478 14.97 8.51 8.65
C THR A 478 13.51 8.93 8.77
N LEU A 479 12.99 9.56 7.74
CA LEU A 479 11.65 10.13 7.74
C LEU A 479 10.62 9.08 7.35
N ARG A 480 9.68 8.81 8.24
CA ARG A 480 8.50 8.01 7.90
C ARG A 480 7.52 8.83 7.08
N VAL A 481 7.15 8.32 5.91
CA VAL A 481 6.11 8.88 5.03
C VAL A 481 4.91 7.94 5.05
N PRO A 482 3.90 8.16 5.92
CA PRO A 482 2.75 7.29 6.00
C PRO A 482 1.81 7.46 4.81
N THR A 483 0.88 6.52 4.69
CA THR A 483 -0.10 6.48 3.59
C THR A 483 -1.04 7.69 3.55
N GLY A 484 -1.19 8.43 4.65
CA GLY A 484 -1.98 9.67 4.72
C GLY A 484 -1.33 10.88 4.06
N VAL A 485 -0.01 10.85 3.81
CA VAL A 485 0.71 11.90 3.05
C VAL A 485 0.60 11.59 1.57
N LEU A 486 0.01 12.49 0.79
CA LEU A 486 -0.11 12.31 -0.65
C LEU A 486 1.25 12.45 -1.35
N PRO A 487 1.50 11.74 -2.48
CA PRO A 487 2.79 11.80 -3.18
C PRO A 487 3.27 13.23 -3.47
N GLY A 488 2.39 14.10 -3.98
CA GLY A 488 2.73 15.50 -4.28
C GLY A 488 2.98 16.40 -3.07
N GLN A 489 2.74 15.92 -1.85
CA GLN A 489 3.06 16.65 -0.61
C GLN A 489 4.49 16.37 -0.12
N ILE A 490 5.11 15.29 -0.58
CA ILE A 490 6.47 14.91 -0.15
C ILE A 490 7.47 16.05 -0.37
N PRO A 491 7.57 16.67 -1.57
CA PRO A 491 8.48 17.80 -1.79
C PRO A 491 8.23 18.96 -0.83
N LEU A 492 6.97 19.30 -0.55
CA LEU A 492 6.62 20.42 0.32
C LEU A 492 7.13 20.23 1.75
N TYR A 493 7.01 19.00 2.29
CA TYR A 493 7.55 18.67 3.60
C TYR A 493 9.08 18.68 3.62
N LEU A 494 9.72 18.21 2.55
CA LEU A 494 11.18 18.19 2.47
C LEU A 494 11.77 19.58 2.29
N ASP A 495 11.12 20.47 1.55
CA ASP A 495 11.53 21.87 1.40
C ASP A 495 11.41 22.61 2.74
N ASP A 496 10.28 22.45 3.45
CA ASP A 496 10.09 23.02 4.80
C ASP A 496 11.14 22.50 5.79
N LEU A 497 11.45 21.21 5.72
CA LEU A 497 12.50 20.61 6.55
C LEU A 497 13.89 21.20 6.27
N ARG A 498 14.24 21.41 4.99
CA ARG A 498 15.52 21.99 4.59
C ARG A 498 15.68 23.45 5.00
N ASP A 499 14.58 24.20 4.96
CA ASP A 499 14.55 25.60 5.39
C ASP A 499 14.79 25.75 6.90
N HIS A 500 14.38 24.76 7.71
CA HIS A 500 14.49 24.81 9.17
C HIS A 500 15.70 24.08 9.76
N ALA A 501 16.12 22.98 9.14
CA ALA A 501 17.24 22.18 9.62
C ALA A 501 17.89 21.48 8.43
N ALA A 502 19.03 21.92 7.95
CA ALA A 502 19.74 21.26 6.85
C ALA A 502 20.26 19.86 7.31
N PRO A 503 19.45 18.80 7.22
CA PRO A 503 19.91 17.48 7.64
C PRO A 503 21.02 16.98 6.70
N ARG A 504 22.02 16.31 7.28
CA ARG A 504 23.17 15.77 6.51
C ARG A 504 22.79 14.73 5.48
N GLU A 505 21.77 13.96 5.75
CA GLU A 505 21.29 12.86 4.92
C GLU A 505 19.78 12.69 5.14
N LEU A 506 19.03 12.70 4.03
CA LEU A 506 17.59 12.51 4.02
C LEU A 506 17.25 11.11 3.53
N THR A 507 16.90 10.23 4.44
CA THR A 507 16.35 8.90 4.13
C THR A 507 14.85 8.91 4.31
N LEU A 508 14.09 8.57 3.27
CA LEU A 508 12.64 8.40 3.33
C LEU A 508 12.28 6.93 3.48
N SER A 509 11.41 6.60 4.41
CA SER A 509 10.78 5.29 4.53
C SER A 509 9.30 5.42 4.15
N LEU A 510 8.92 4.84 3.02
CA LEU A 510 7.58 4.97 2.44
C LEU A 510 6.67 3.83 2.90
N ASP A 511 5.57 4.17 3.55
CA ASP A 511 4.51 3.19 3.86
C ASP A 511 3.74 2.83 2.58
N VAL A 512 3.32 1.57 2.47
CA VAL A 512 2.59 1.03 1.32
C VAL A 512 1.09 1.04 1.60
N LEU A 513 0.27 1.50 0.66
CA LEU A 513 -1.19 1.41 0.76
C LEU A 513 -1.63 -0.06 0.86
N ASP A 514 -2.65 -0.31 1.67
CA ASP A 514 -3.27 -1.62 1.75
C ASP A 514 -4.10 -1.91 0.49
N ALA A 515 -3.70 -2.94 -0.27
CA ALA A 515 -4.38 -3.32 -1.51
C ALA A 515 -5.81 -3.85 -1.27
N ASP A 516 -6.06 -4.49 -0.12
CA ASP A 516 -7.39 -4.99 0.23
C ASP A 516 -8.39 -3.85 0.50
N ALA A 517 -7.89 -2.73 1.03
CA ALA A 517 -8.69 -1.55 1.34
C ALA A 517 -8.86 -0.59 0.15
N PHE A 518 -7.82 -0.42 -0.66
CA PHE A 518 -7.77 0.64 -1.70
C PHE A 518 -7.75 0.11 -3.14
N GLY A 519 -7.54 -1.18 -3.33
CA GLY A 519 -7.34 -1.80 -4.63
C GLY A 519 -5.88 -1.75 -5.09
N THR A 520 -5.51 -2.75 -5.88
CA THR A 520 -4.13 -2.94 -6.37
C THR A 520 -3.66 -1.80 -7.27
N ASP A 521 -4.52 -1.31 -8.16
CA ASP A 521 -4.19 -0.23 -9.09
C ASP A 521 -3.84 1.06 -8.36
N ARG A 522 -4.60 1.40 -7.31
CA ARG A 522 -4.33 2.58 -6.51
C ARG A 522 -3.06 2.42 -5.66
N GLN A 523 -2.81 1.22 -5.15
CA GLN A 523 -1.56 0.90 -4.44
C GLN A 523 -0.34 1.10 -5.35
N TRP A 524 -0.39 0.60 -6.58
CA TRP A 524 0.69 0.73 -7.56
C TRP A 524 0.96 2.17 -7.92
N ARG A 525 -0.11 2.89 -8.30
CA ARG A 525 -0.02 4.32 -8.62
C ARG A 525 0.59 5.12 -7.49
N ASP A 526 0.07 4.97 -6.27
CA ASP A 526 0.53 5.71 -5.10
C ASP A 526 2.03 5.47 -4.84
N MET A 527 2.46 4.22 -4.85
CA MET A 527 3.86 3.86 -4.57
C MET A 527 4.81 4.39 -5.64
N VAL A 528 4.48 4.20 -6.92
CA VAL A 528 5.33 4.69 -8.02
C VAL A 528 5.45 6.22 -8.00
N LEU A 529 4.34 6.92 -7.75
CA LEU A 529 4.36 8.38 -7.60
C LEU A 529 5.16 8.82 -6.37
N ARG A 530 5.02 8.16 -5.21
CA ARG A 530 5.82 8.47 -4.01
C ARG A 530 7.30 8.36 -4.28
N ILE A 531 7.74 7.29 -4.95
CA ILE A 531 9.16 7.12 -5.34
C ILE A 531 9.58 8.21 -6.31
N GLY A 532 8.79 8.47 -7.36
CA GLY A 532 9.08 9.56 -8.33
C GLY A 532 9.20 10.93 -7.66
N TYR A 533 8.26 11.29 -6.79
CA TYR A 533 8.32 12.55 -6.04
C TYR A 533 9.48 12.61 -5.03
N ALA A 534 9.84 11.49 -4.42
CA ALA A 534 10.98 11.41 -3.52
C ALA A 534 12.31 11.67 -4.27
N VAL A 535 12.46 11.08 -5.47
CA VAL A 535 13.60 11.34 -6.36
C VAL A 535 13.59 12.78 -6.85
N ALA A 536 12.42 13.32 -7.22
CA ALA A 536 12.26 14.71 -7.65
C ALA A 536 12.59 15.71 -6.54
N ALA A 537 12.35 15.34 -5.29
CA ALA A 537 12.71 16.12 -4.12
C ALA A 537 14.14 15.87 -3.62
N ASP A 538 15.00 15.24 -4.42
CA ASP A 538 16.40 14.97 -4.11
C ASP A 538 16.61 14.30 -2.74
N ALA A 539 15.83 13.23 -2.47
CA ALA A 539 16.04 12.38 -1.31
C ALA A 539 17.31 11.53 -1.52
N ASP A 540 18.19 11.49 -0.53
CA ASP A 540 19.41 10.68 -0.57
C ASP A 540 19.10 9.19 -0.65
N ARG A 541 18.03 8.75 0.07
CA ARG A 541 17.55 7.36 0.05
C ARG A 541 16.04 7.27 0.14
N VAL A 542 15.53 6.26 -0.56
CA VAL A 542 14.13 5.89 -0.57
C VAL A 542 14.04 4.41 -0.18
N LEU A 543 13.55 4.16 1.01
CA LEU A 543 13.33 2.83 1.55
C LEU A 543 11.85 2.48 1.45
N VAL A 544 11.58 1.25 1.06
CA VAL A 544 10.22 0.68 1.07
C VAL A 544 10.26 -0.66 1.79
N ARG A 545 9.12 -1.11 2.30
CA ARG A 545 9.02 -2.46 2.87
C ARG A 545 9.20 -3.49 1.76
N LEU A 546 9.94 -4.56 2.06
CA LEU A 546 10.14 -5.66 1.12
C LEU A 546 8.79 -6.22 0.64
N PRO A 547 8.52 -6.26 -0.69
CA PRO A 547 7.23 -6.69 -1.24
C PRO A 547 7.12 -8.22 -1.37
N ILE A 548 7.60 -8.94 -0.36
CA ILE A 548 7.56 -10.40 -0.27
C ILE A 548 6.84 -10.80 1.02
N VAL A 549 5.90 -11.72 0.92
CA VAL A 549 5.17 -12.27 2.05
C VAL A 549 5.48 -13.76 2.21
N GLU A 550 5.40 -14.25 3.43
CA GLU A 550 5.49 -15.69 3.71
C GLU A 550 4.11 -16.24 4.00
N ARG A 551 3.63 -17.15 3.15
CA ARG A 551 2.37 -17.89 3.32
C ARG A 551 2.65 -19.38 3.28
N ASP A 552 2.16 -20.12 4.23
CA ASP A 552 2.38 -21.58 4.34
C ASP A 552 3.85 -22.01 4.30
N GLY A 553 4.76 -21.17 4.80
CA GLY A 553 6.20 -21.40 4.79
C GLY A 553 6.86 -21.12 3.43
N ILE A 554 6.10 -20.63 2.45
CA ILE A 554 6.60 -20.27 1.12
C ILE A 554 6.66 -18.74 1.01
N ARG A 555 7.82 -18.27 0.60
CA ARG A 555 8.04 -16.85 0.32
C ARG A 555 7.60 -16.56 -1.11
N GLN A 556 6.75 -15.58 -1.26
CA GLN A 556 6.16 -15.26 -2.55
C GLN A 556 6.07 -13.74 -2.74
N PRO A 557 6.23 -13.24 -3.97
CA PRO A 557 6.08 -11.83 -4.26
C PRO A 557 4.63 -11.39 -4.03
N THR A 558 4.45 -10.11 -3.76
CA THR A 558 3.14 -9.46 -3.80
C THR A 558 2.93 -8.76 -5.15
N PRO A 559 1.71 -8.40 -5.53
CA PRO A 559 1.45 -7.73 -6.82
C PRO A 559 2.28 -6.47 -7.06
N ILE A 560 2.61 -5.71 -6.01
CA ILE A 560 3.41 -4.47 -6.11
C ILE A 560 4.90 -4.71 -6.44
N THR A 561 5.37 -5.96 -6.39
CA THR A 561 6.76 -6.33 -6.68
C THR A 561 7.23 -5.83 -8.05
N LEU A 562 6.41 -6.02 -9.09
CA LEU A 562 6.77 -5.62 -10.45
C LEU A 562 6.79 -4.10 -10.64
N PRO A 563 5.79 -3.32 -10.21
CA PRO A 563 5.87 -1.86 -10.23
C PRO A 563 7.07 -1.28 -9.49
N MET A 564 7.40 -1.81 -8.30
CA MET A 564 8.59 -1.39 -7.55
C MET A 564 9.88 -1.66 -8.34
N ARG A 565 10.00 -2.88 -8.90
CA ARG A 565 11.15 -3.25 -9.73
C ARG A 565 11.29 -2.31 -10.93
N THR A 566 10.18 -1.99 -11.60
CA THR A 566 10.18 -1.11 -12.76
C THR A 566 10.62 0.30 -12.40
N VAL A 567 10.03 0.93 -11.37
CA VAL A 567 10.40 2.30 -11.00
C VAL A 567 11.84 2.40 -10.52
N PHE A 568 12.35 1.41 -9.77
CA PHE A 568 13.75 1.38 -9.36
C PHE A 568 14.70 1.25 -10.56
N SER A 569 14.35 0.39 -11.52
CA SER A 569 15.15 0.22 -12.75
C SER A 569 15.17 1.48 -13.61
N GLU A 570 14.01 2.10 -13.87
CA GLU A 570 13.92 3.23 -14.79
C GLU A 570 14.44 4.53 -14.18
N LEU A 571 14.44 4.68 -12.85
CA LEU A 571 14.99 5.83 -12.15
C LEU A 571 16.39 5.60 -11.56
N SER A 572 17.00 4.42 -11.79
CA SER A 572 18.36 4.13 -11.31
C SER A 572 19.37 5.07 -11.92
N GLY A 573 20.17 5.75 -11.06
CA GLY A 573 21.15 6.75 -11.47
C GLY A 573 20.58 8.04 -12.07
N ALA A 574 19.25 8.15 -12.20
CA ALA A 574 18.62 9.30 -12.82
C ALA A 574 18.55 10.51 -11.87
N THR A 575 18.72 11.71 -12.40
CA THR A 575 18.54 12.96 -11.68
C THR A 575 17.31 13.70 -12.19
N PHE A 576 16.55 14.31 -11.29
CA PHE A 576 15.37 15.07 -11.68
C PHE A 576 15.73 16.36 -12.39
N VAL A 577 15.16 16.59 -13.56
CA VAL A 577 15.36 17.80 -14.35
C VAL A 577 14.23 18.80 -14.11
N GLY A 578 12.98 18.31 -14.02
CA GLY A 578 11.82 19.16 -13.75
C GLY A 578 10.51 18.56 -14.23
N GLU A 579 9.44 19.33 -14.04
CA GLU A 579 8.10 18.98 -14.56
C GLU A 579 8.00 19.42 -16.03
N ILE A 580 7.62 18.46 -16.90
CA ILE A 580 7.53 18.71 -18.35
C ILE A 580 6.07 18.95 -18.76
N PRO A 581 5.74 20.04 -19.46
CA PRO A 581 4.40 20.29 -20.00
C PRO A 581 4.12 19.42 -21.22
N LEU A 582 3.09 18.55 -21.14
CA LEU A 582 2.74 17.61 -22.21
C LEU A 582 1.37 17.95 -22.82
N ALA A 583 0.30 17.76 -22.09
CA ALA A 583 -1.08 18.07 -22.49
C ALA A 583 -1.91 18.46 -21.26
N PRO A 584 -3.09 19.09 -21.44
CA PRO A 584 -4.02 19.31 -20.33
C PRO A 584 -4.37 18.02 -19.61
N LEU A 585 -4.52 18.06 -18.27
CA LEU A 585 -4.83 16.92 -17.39
C LEU A 585 -3.81 15.79 -17.39
N THR A 586 -2.61 16.02 -17.93
CA THR A 586 -1.47 15.12 -17.79
C THR A 586 -0.35 15.78 -16.98
N ARG A 587 0.38 14.95 -16.24
CA ARG A 587 1.63 15.37 -15.60
C ARG A 587 2.79 14.53 -16.13
N GLY A 588 3.93 15.15 -16.24
CA GLY A 588 5.15 14.48 -16.64
C GLY A 588 6.34 14.99 -15.82
N PHE A 589 7.16 14.10 -15.34
CA PHE A 589 8.45 14.38 -14.73
C PHE A 589 9.55 13.95 -15.69
N LEU A 590 10.51 14.82 -15.92
CA LEU A 590 11.68 14.53 -16.71
C LEU A 590 12.87 14.25 -15.78
N TYR A 591 13.57 13.17 -16.07
CA TYR A 591 14.81 12.78 -15.41
C TYR A 591 15.92 12.59 -16.46
N ASP A 592 17.14 12.91 -16.08
CA ASP A 592 18.37 12.61 -16.84
C ASP A 592 19.02 11.35 -16.28
N ASN A 593 19.15 10.31 -17.08
CA ASN A 593 19.76 9.04 -16.68
C ASN A 593 21.30 9.07 -16.66
N GLY A 594 21.92 10.23 -16.90
CA GLY A 594 23.38 10.40 -16.91
C GLY A 594 24.08 9.75 -18.10
N GLY A 595 23.37 9.41 -19.16
CA GLY A 595 23.95 8.89 -20.40
C GLY A 595 24.84 9.91 -21.10
N ASN A 596 25.91 9.44 -21.78
CA ASN A 596 26.82 10.32 -22.51
C ASN A 596 26.14 11.01 -23.72
N ASP A 597 25.13 10.38 -24.29
CA ASP A 597 24.35 10.90 -25.40
C ASP A 597 23.04 11.53 -24.86
N ARG A 598 23.01 12.85 -24.81
CA ARG A 598 21.84 13.59 -24.33
C ARG A 598 20.59 13.41 -25.21
N SER A 599 20.77 12.97 -26.46
CA SER A 599 19.65 12.73 -27.37
C SER A 599 18.79 11.51 -26.99
N GLU A 600 19.28 10.64 -26.10
CA GLU A 600 18.58 9.43 -25.63
C GLU A 600 18.64 9.28 -24.08
N ALA A 601 19.18 10.30 -23.38
CA ALA A 601 19.37 10.23 -21.93
C ALA A 601 18.12 10.55 -21.11
N GLY A 602 17.06 11.04 -21.72
CA GLY A 602 15.87 11.44 -21.02
C GLY A 602 14.97 10.25 -20.64
N VAL A 603 14.44 10.31 -19.43
CA VAL A 603 13.40 9.42 -18.91
C VAL A 603 12.21 10.27 -18.45
N MET A 604 11.05 10.08 -19.03
CA MET A 604 9.84 10.74 -18.59
C MET A 604 8.96 9.75 -17.82
N MET A 605 8.50 10.15 -16.63
CA MET A 605 7.41 9.47 -15.92
C MET A 605 6.13 10.28 -16.17
N VAL A 606 5.11 9.67 -16.76
CA VAL A 606 3.90 10.36 -17.23
C VAL A 606 2.65 9.68 -16.68
N TRP A 607 1.65 10.48 -16.26
CA TRP A 607 0.36 9.99 -15.76
C TRP A 607 -0.76 11.01 -15.99
N ALA A 608 -2.03 10.54 -16.03
CA ALA A 608 -3.21 11.39 -16.06
C ALA A 608 -3.60 11.85 -14.64
N GLU A 609 -3.99 13.12 -14.51
CA GLU A 609 -4.48 13.68 -13.22
C GLU A 609 -5.91 13.25 -12.93
N ASN A 610 -6.75 13.07 -13.95
CA ASN A 610 -8.17 12.81 -13.82
C ASN A 610 -8.48 11.31 -13.76
N GLU A 611 -9.45 10.94 -12.89
CA GLU A 611 -9.80 9.53 -12.65
C GLU A 611 -10.68 8.90 -13.74
N SER A 612 -11.19 9.65 -14.70
CA SER A 612 -12.26 9.16 -15.55
C SER A 612 -11.92 8.95 -17.03
N GLU A 613 -10.78 9.40 -17.53
CA GLU A 613 -10.49 9.33 -18.98
C GLU A 613 -9.03 8.99 -19.25
N ASP A 614 -8.82 8.04 -20.16
CA ASP A 614 -7.52 7.80 -20.78
C ASP A 614 -7.23 8.93 -21.76
N ILE A 615 -6.00 9.47 -21.75
CA ILE A 615 -5.59 10.61 -22.56
C ILE A 615 -4.65 10.13 -23.67
N GLU A 616 -5.04 10.35 -24.92
CA GLU A 616 -4.15 10.11 -26.05
C GLU A 616 -3.18 11.30 -26.18
N LEU A 617 -1.90 11.05 -25.96
CA LEU A 617 -0.84 12.03 -26.20
C LEU A 617 -0.31 11.89 -27.63
N ASP A 618 -0.15 13.04 -28.30
CA ASP A 618 0.55 13.20 -29.56
C ASP A 618 1.60 14.27 -29.35
N VAL A 619 2.85 13.87 -29.15
CA VAL A 619 3.91 14.77 -28.64
C VAL A 619 5.25 14.51 -29.31
N ALA A 620 5.99 15.59 -29.60
CA ALA A 620 7.37 15.51 -30.05
C ALA A 620 8.30 15.47 -28.81
N VAL A 621 9.10 14.41 -28.68
CA VAL A 621 10.05 14.21 -27.59
C VAL A 621 11.47 13.91 -28.07
N GLY A 622 11.68 13.74 -29.37
CA GLY A 622 12.98 13.36 -29.97
C GLY A 622 13.48 11.99 -29.49
N GLY A 623 14.72 11.66 -29.88
CA GLY A 623 15.40 10.45 -29.46
C GLY A 623 14.85 9.15 -30.06
N VAL A 624 14.99 8.04 -29.35
CA VAL A 624 14.43 6.72 -29.69
C VAL A 624 13.49 6.27 -28.56
N PRO A 625 12.29 6.84 -28.49
CA PRO A 625 11.43 6.66 -27.32
C PRO A 625 10.83 5.27 -27.23
N VAL A 626 10.90 4.69 -26.04
CA VAL A 626 10.30 3.39 -25.68
C VAL A 626 9.36 3.60 -24.50
N LEU A 627 8.11 3.18 -24.67
CA LEU A 627 7.12 3.17 -23.59
C LEU A 627 7.34 1.96 -22.69
N VAL A 628 7.38 2.18 -21.38
CA VAL A 628 7.53 1.13 -20.36
C VAL A 628 6.35 1.21 -19.41
N ASP A 629 5.58 0.13 -19.31
CA ASP A 629 4.49 0.01 -18.34
C ASP A 629 5.00 -0.36 -16.94
N LEU A 630 4.10 -0.39 -15.94
CA LEU A 630 4.46 -0.73 -14.56
C LEU A 630 4.89 -2.18 -14.36
N LEU A 631 4.61 -3.07 -15.31
CA LEU A 631 5.07 -4.46 -15.29
C LEU A 631 6.46 -4.61 -15.94
N GLY A 632 7.01 -3.52 -16.49
CA GLY A 632 8.31 -3.48 -17.17
C GLY A 632 8.24 -3.88 -18.64
N ASN A 633 7.04 -4.02 -19.24
CA ASN A 633 6.93 -4.31 -20.68
C ASN A 633 7.39 -3.10 -21.48
N ARG A 634 8.28 -3.32 -22.44
CA ARG A 634 8.89 -2.30 -23.28
C ARG A 634 8.30 -2.33 -24.69
N MET A 635 7.74 -1.21 -25.11
CA MET A 635 7.12 -1.04 -26.43
C MET A 635 7.78 0.14 -27.16
N PRO A 636 8.58 -0.10 -28.20
CA PRO A 636 9.10 0.98 -29.04
C PRO A 636 7.96 1.83 -29.59
N LEU A 637 8.06 3.15 -29.46
CA LEU A 637 7.09 4.08 -30.00
C LEU A 637 7.47 4.43 -31.46
N GLU A 638 6.49 4.32 -32.36
CA GLU A 638 6.69 4.73 -33.74
C GLU A 638 6.70 6.27 -33.84
N ILE A 639 7.73 6.83 -34.48
CA ILE A 639 7.83 8.25 -34.72
C ILE A 639 7.23 8.55 -36.10
N VAL A 640 6.16 9.34 -36.13
CA VAL A 640 5.49 9.81 -37.34
C VAL A 640 5.54 11.35 -37.35
N ASP A 641 6.11 11.93 -38.38
CA ASP A 641 6.31 13.39 -38.52
C ASP A 641 6.99 14.02 -37.27
N GLY A 642 8.03 13.35 -36.71
CA GLY A 642 8.77 13.80 -35.53
C GLY A 642 7.98 13.70 -34.20
N ARG A 643 6.82 13.00 -34.18
CA ARG A 643 5.93 12.89 -33.02
C ARG A 643 5.65 11.44 -32.70
N VAL A 644 5.38 11.16 -31.43
CA VAL A 644 4.95 9.85 -30.93
C VAL A 644 3.53 9.93 -30.40
N ARG A 645 2.80 8.82 -30.55
CA ARG A 645 1.45 8.67 -29.99
C ARG A 645 1.39 7.53 -29.02
N PHE A 646 0.82 7.78 -27.85
CA PHE A 646 0.56 6.76 -26.85
C PHE A 646 -0.54 7.20 -25.88
N THR A 647 -1.18 6.23 -25.25
CA THR A 647 -2.24 6.47 -24.26
C THR A 647 -1.65 6.59 -22.86
N VAL A 648 -2.04 7.64 -22.15
CA VAL A 648 -1.72 7.88 -20.75
C VAL A 648 -2.96 7.63 -19.92
N THR A 649 -2.82 6.80 -18.90
CA THR A 649 -3.86 6.47 -17.93
C THR A 649 -3.54 7.09 -16.59
N GLN A 650 -4.34 6.83 -15.58
CA GLN A 650 -3.98 7.17 -14.20
C GLN A 650 -2.75 6.43 -13.70
N GLN A 651 -2.50 5.21 -14.22
CA GLN A 651 -1.28 4.48 -13.90
C GLN A 651 -0.09 5.18 -14.54
N PRO A 652 0.96 5.52 -13.77
CA PRO A 652 2.17 6.07 -14.33
C PRO A 652 2.79 5.12 -15.35
N CYS A 653 3.35 5.67 -16.40
CA CYS A 653 4.20 4.95 -17.33
C CYS A 653 5.50 5.72 -17.53
N PHE A 654 6.51 5.05 -18.08
CA PHE A 654 7.77 5.68 -18.40
C PHE A 654 7.94 5.75 -19.91
N VAL A 655 8.48 6.86 -20.41
CA VAL A 655 8.96 6.98 -21.78
C VAL A 655 10.45 7.23 -21.70
N VAL A 656 11.24 6.24 -22.10
CA VAL A 656 12.70 6.27 -21.98
C VAL A 656 13.36 6.48 -23.33
N GLY A 657 14.57 7.01 -23.37
CA GLY A 657 15.29 7.31 -24.61
C GLY A 657 14.76 8.56 -25.33
N VAL A 658 14.20 9.52 -24.57
CA VAL A 658 13.80 10.83 -25.11
C VAL A 658 14.98 11.79 -25.16
N ASP A 659 14.93 12.74 -26.08
CA ASP A 659 15.93 13.79 -26.25
C ASP A 659 15.81 14.84 -25.14
N LEU A 660 16.82 14.94 -24.27
CA LEU A 660 16.84 15.89 -23.16
C LEU A 660 16.76 17.35 -23.64
N PRO A 661 17.60 17.83 -24.58
CA PRO A 661 17.50 19.16 -25.16
C PRO A 661 16.09 19.51 -25.66
N VAL A 662 15.44 18.64 -26.40
CA VAL A 662 14.05 18.87 -26.85
C VAL A 662 13.08 19.02 -25.66
N CYS A 663 13.23 18.18 -24.65
CA CYS A 663 12.39 18.24 -23.45
C CYS A 663 12.71 19.49 -22.60
N GLU A 664 13.99 19.92 -22.48
CA GLU A 664 14.41 21.13 -21.76
C GLU A 664 13.90 22.40 -22.45
N LEU A 665 13.92 22.45 -23.79
CA LEU A 665 13.30 23.56 -24.55
C LEU A 665 11.81 23.65 -24.23
N ARG A 666 11.11 22.52 -24.19
CA ARG A 666 9.71 22.46 -23.80
C ARG A 666 9.49 23.00 -22.39
N MET A 667 10.33 22.62 -21.42
CA MET A 667 10.22 23.06 -20.01
C MET A 667 10.55 24.54 -19.82
N SER A 668 11.53 25.05 -20.56
CA SER A 668 11.95 26.47 -20.48
C SER A 668 10.94 27.41 -21.15
N THR A 669 10.06 26.85 -22.03
CA THR A 669 9.04 27.63 -22.73
C THR A 669 7.87 27.94 -21.80
N ARG A 670 7.85 29.15 -21.24
CA ARG A 670 6.80 29.56 -20.27
C ARG A 670 6.62 31.06 -20.24
N PHE A 671 5.48 31.51 -19.77
CA PHE A 671 5.28 32.91 -19.44
C PHE A 671 5.95 33.27 -18.10
N ASP A 672 6.45 34.54 -18.00
CA ASP A 672 7.01 35.10 -16.78
C ASP A 672 6.05 35.04 -15.59
N ASN A 673 4.77 35.29 -15.86
CA ASN A 673 3.68 35.17 -14.91
C ASN A 673 2.48 34.49 -15.61
N PRO A 674 2.07 33.31 -15.21
CA PRO A 674 0.93 32.62 -15.81
C PRO A 674 -0.42 33.26 -15.43
N LEU A 675 -0.51 34.10 -14.38
CA LEU A 675 -1.75 34.74 -13.98
C LEU A 675 -2.05 35.90 -14.93
N VAL A 676 -3.18 35.82 -15.63
CA VAL A 676 -3.77 36.89 -16.41
C VAL A 676 -4.98 37.42 -15.66
N GLU A 677 -4.95 38.68 -15.31
CA GLU A 677 -6.02 39.28 -14.51
C GLU A 677 -7.36 39.22 -15.26
N ALA A 678 -8.42 38.82 -14.57
CA ALA A 678 -9.77 38.70 -15.14
C ALA A 678 -10.42 40.10 -15.34
N ARG A 679 -9.85 40.88 -16.25
CA ARG A 679 -10.33 42.24 -16.63
C ARG A 679 -10.34 42.41 -18.15
N PHE A 680 -11.07 43.42 -18.59
CA PHE A 680 -11.14 43.79 -19.99
C PHE A 680 -9.88 44.52 -20.46
N GLY A 681 -9.37 44.13 -21.62
CA GLY A 681 -8.25 44.87 -22.23
C GLY A 681 -7.07 43.99 -22.61
N ASP A 682 -5.96 44.71 -22.85
CA ASP A 682 -4.69 44.10 -23.23
C ASP A 682 -3.88 43.70 -21.97
N HIS A 683 -3.35 42.49 -21.98
CA HIS A 683 -2.46 41.99 -20.94
C HIS A 683 -1.08 41.75 -21.55
N MET A 684 -0.07 42.35 -20.96
CA MET A 684 1.31 42.13 -21.38
C MET A 684 1.92 41.03 -20.54
N ARG A 685 2.54 40.07 -21.18
CA ARG A 685 3.33 38.98 -20.60
C ARG A 685 4.62 38.79 -21.37
N THR A 686 5.59 38.16 -20.75
CA THR A 686 6.85 37.82 -21.43
C THR A 686 6.91 36.31 -21.59
N LEU A 687 7.01 35.84 -22.85
CA LEU A 687 7.28 34.44 -23.16
C LEU A 687 8.79 34.25 -23.09
N ASN A 688 9.21 33.30 -22.26
CA ASN A 688 10.63 32.93 -22.10
C ASN A 688 10.85 31.55 -22.69
N PHE A 689 11.99 31.33 -23.36
CA PHE A 689 12.48 30.00 -23.74
C PHE A 689 14.00 30.06 -23.94
N THR A 690 14.69 28.95 -23.74
CA THR A 690 16.15 28.85 -23.76
C THR A 690 16.57 27.81 -24.78
N ASN A 691 17.63 28.05 -25.53
CA ASN A 691 18.27 27.06 -26.39
C ASN A 691 19.10 26.08 -25.54
N PRO A 692 18.66 24.83 -25.34
CA PRO A 692 19.41 23.85 -24.54
C PRO A 692 20.45 23.05 -25.35
N HIS A 693 20.47 23.27 -26.69
CA HIS A 693 21.42 22.61 -27.56
C HIS A 693 22.81 23.28 -27.53
N ASP A 694 23.83 22.54 -27.88
CA ASP A 694 25.19 23.00 -28.02
C ASP A 694 25.49 23.69 -29.38
N TYR A 695 24.48 23.85 -30.22
CA TYR A 695 24.50 24.55 -31.51
C TYR A 695 23.52 25.73 -31.58
N HIS A 696 23.68 26.58 -32.60
CA HIS A 696 22.74 27.68 -32.80
C HIS A 696 21.37 27.19 -33.26
N MET A 697 20.33 27.59 -32.54
CA MET A 697 18.93 27.30 -32.84
C MET A 697 18.32 28.49 -33.58
N THR A 698 17.82 28.25 -34.80
CA THR A 698 17.16 29.27 -35.63
C THR A 698 15.77 28.78 -36.07
N GLY A 699 14.84 29.74 -36.19
CA GLY A 699 13.49 29.40 -36.64
C GLY A 699 12.48 30.51 -36.41
N SER A 700 11.22 30.12 -36.39
CA SER A 700 10.10 31.00 -36.03
C SER A 700 9.14 30.29 -35.07
N PHE A 701 8.39 31.07 -34.34
CA PHE A 701 7.28 30.52 -33.53
C PHE A 701 6.01 31.36 -33.70
N ASP A 702 4.89 30.72 -33.49
CA ASP A 702 3.56 31.32 -33.33
C ASP A 702 2.90 30.82 -32.02
N ILE A 703 1.95 31.60 -31.50
CA ILE A 703 1.24 31.25 -30.27
C ILE A 703 -0.24 31.11 -30.57
N VAL A 704 -0.77 29.93 -30.33
CA VAL A 704 -2.18 29.60 -30.54
C VAL A 704 -2.89 29.55 -29.18
N GLY A 705 -3.75 30.52 -28.93
CA GLY A 705 -4.56 30.58 -27.70
C GLY A 705 -5.85 29.76 -27.80
N PRO A 706 -6.59 29.66 -26.69
CA PRO A 706 -7.96 29.12 -26.70
C PRO A 706 -8.87 29.90 -27.66
N GLY A 707 -9.98 29.28 -28.07
CA GLY A 707 -10.88 29.88 -29.05
C GLY A 707 -11.32 31.31 -28.70
N GLY A 708 -11.11 32.23 -29.64
CA GLY A 708 -11.46 33.65 -29.49
C GLY A 708 -10.42 34.54 -28.79
N TRP A 709 -9.26 33.96 -28.40
CA TRP A 709 -8.14 34.75 -27.88
C TRP A 709 -7.36 35.43 -29.01
N GLU A 710 -6.94 36.67 -28.75
CA GLU A 710 -6.02 37.39 -29.63
C GLU A 710 -4.67 37.46 -28.93
N ILE A 711 -3.63 36.86 -29.57
CA ILE A 711 -2.29 36.82 -29.01
C ILE A 711 -1.32 37.40 -30.07
N GLU A 712 -0.55 38.38 -29.68
CA GLU A 712 0.46 39.04 -30.55
C GLU A 712 1.84 38.99 -29.91
N PRO A 713 2.92 38.80 -30.73
CA PRO A 713 2.92 38.72 -32.18
C PRO A 713 2.42 37.39 -32.73
N LEU A 714 1.70 37.40 -33.87
CA LEU A 714 1.17 36.19 -34.53
C LEU A 714 2.29 35.26 -34.97
N GLN A 715 3.43 35.76 -35.36
CA GLN A 715 4.63 35.00 -35.73
C GLN A 715 5.88 35.83 -35.46
N ARG A 716 6.92 35.20 -34.92
CA ARG A 716 8.22 35.85 -34.66
C ARG A 716 9.37 34.92 -34.99
N ARG A 717 10.41 35.45 -35.69
CA ARG A 717 11.66 34.74 -35.89
C ARG A 717 12.59 34.89 -34.66
N PHE A 718 13.40 33.86 -34.44
CA PHE A 718 14.44 33.86 -33.41
C PHE A 718 15.74 33.26 -33.94
N GLN A 719 16.82 33.60 -33.29
CA GLN A 719 18.15 33.02 -33.45
C GLN A 719 18.82 33.07 -32.10
N LEU A 720 19.15 31.90 -31.54
CA LEU A 720 19.75 31.76 -30.21
C LEU A 720 21.01 30.93 -30.25
N GLY A 721 22.07 31.41 -29.65
CA GLY A 721 23.30 30.63 -29.40
C GLY A 721 23.07 29.56 -28.32
N PRO A 722 24.04 28.65 -28.12
CA PRO A 722 23.99 27.64 -27.08
C PRO A 722 23.75 28.26 -25.67
N GLY A 723 22.76 27.81 -24.94
CA GLY A 723 22.41 28.33 -23.62
C GLY A 723 21.77 29.74 -23.60
N GLU A 724 21.57 30.37 -24.75
CA GLU A 724 20.98 31.72 -24.86
C GLU A 724 19.44 31.61 -24.64
N SER A 725 18.88 32.60 -23.92
CA SER A 725 17.45 32.72 -23.66
C SER A 725 16.84 33.86 -24.47
N ALA A 726 15.61 33.63 -24.94
CA ALA A 726 14.78 34.67 -25.53
C ALA A 726 13.74 35.15 -24.51
N GLU A 727 13.54 36.45 -24.46
CA GLU A 727 12.45 37.12 -23.74
C GLU A 727 11.58 37.86 -24.75
N VAL A 728 10.37 37.40 -24.98
CA VAL A 728 9.50 37.93 -26.01
C VAL A 728 8.26 38.53 -25.38
N PRO A 729 8.06 39.87 -25.50
CA PRO A 729 6.84 40.49 -25.04
C PRO A 729 5.66 40.02 -25.89
N VAL A 730 4.61 39.59 -25.22
CA VAL A 730 3.39 39.04 -25.80
C VAL A 730 2.20 39.81 -25.26
N ARG A 731 1.36 40.28 -26.17
CA ARG A 731 0.07 40.93 -25.85
C ARG A 731 -1.05 39.88 -25.94
N ILE A 732 -1.78 39.71 -24.87
CA ILE A 732 -2.89 38.74 -24.75
C ILE A 732 -4.20 39.51 -24.52
N ARG A 733 -5.22 39.21 -25.33
CA ARG A 733 -6.59 39.68 -25.15
C ARG A 733 -7.52 38.46 -25.24
N PHE A 734 -8.42 38.31 -24.33
CA PHE A 734 -9.38 37.24 -24.32
C PHE A 734 -10.83 37.74 -24.26
N PRO A 735 -11.81 36.94 -24.74
CA PRO A 735 -13.22 37.29 -24.67
C PRO A 735 -13.69 37.46 -23.21
N PHE A 736 -14.56 38.44 -23.01
CA PHE A 736 -15.14 38.79 -21.71
C PHE A 736 -15.85 37.62 -21.00
N ASN A 737 -16.30 36.59 -21.75
CA ASN A 737 -16.95 35.40 -21.22
C ASN A 737 -15.99 34.22 -21.01
N SER A 738 -14.69 34.45 -21.11
CA SER A 738 -13.68 33.43 -20.83
C SER A 738 -13.82 32.93 -19.38
N ALA A 739 -13.73 31.61 -19.20
CA ALA A 739 -13.83 31.01 -17.88
C ALA A 739 -12.54 31.30 -17.07
N ALA A 740 -12.69 31.58 -15.79
CA ALA A 740 -11.59 31.64 -14.85
C ALA A 740 -10.93 30.27 -14.68
N GLY A 741 -9.71 30.27 -14.17
CA GLY A 741 -8.93 29.06 -13.96
C GLY A 741 -7.90 28.84 -15.06
N ARG A 742 -7.38 27.62 -15.12
CA ARG A 742 -6.31 27.20 -16.06
C ARG A 742 -6.80 27.25 -17.50
N GLN A 743 -6.02 27.92 -18.34
CA GLN A 743 -6.19 27.98 -19.80
C GLN A 743 -4.86 27.56 -20.42
N THR A 744 -4.89 26.82 -21.52
CA THR A 744 -3.67 26.37 -22.20
C THR A 744 -3.57 27.02 -23.56
N ALA A 745 -2.48 27.75 -23.80
CA ALA A 745 -2.07 28.16 -25.14
C ALA A 745 -0.99 27.21 -25.64
N THR A 746 -0.74 27.18 -26.97
CA THR A 746 0.30 26.36 -27.56
C THR A 746 1.30 27.27 -28.26
N VAL A 747 2.57 27.20 -27.85
CA VAL A 747 3.69 27.81 -28.58
C VAL A 747 4.16 26.80 -29.61
N ARG A 748 4.12 27.19 -30.86
CA ARG A 748 4.45 26.34 -32.00
C ARG A 748 5.73 26.81 -32.62
N PHE A 749 6.84 26.12 -32.41
CA PHE A 749 8.12 26.34 -33.01
C PHE A 749 8.23 25.67 -34.38
N ASN A 750 8.79 26.36 -35.35
CA ASN A 750 9.21 25.82 -36.64
C ASN A 750 10.69 26.14 -36.80
N PHE A 751 11.54 25.12 -36.90
CA PHE A 751 12.98 25.24 -36.97
C PHE A 751 13.49 25.33 -38.42
N ASP A 752 14.51 26.09 -38.65
CA ASP A 752 15.12 26.27 -39.99
C ASP A 752 16.20 25.19 -40.31
N GLY A 753 16.16 24.04 -39.62
CA GLY A 753 17.11 22.93 -39.80
C GLY A 753 17.27 22.11 -38.50
N GLY A 754 17.89 20.96 -38.60
CA GLY A 754 18.02 20.00 -37.49
C GLY A 754 17.13 18.76 -37.67
N ASP A 755 17.12 17.89 -36.69
CA ASP A 755 16.34 16.64 -36.72
C ASP A 755 14.84 16.84 -36.34
N LEU A 756 14.50 18.04 -35.86
CA LEU A 756 13.15 18.40 -35.47
C LEU A 756 12.66 19.61 -36.28
N ASP A 757 11.71 19.37 -37.18
CA ASP A 757 11.11 20.44 -37.99
C ASP A 757 10.16 21.33 -37.21
N ARG A 758 9.43 20.73 -36.24
CA ARG A 758 8.39 21.42 -35.50
C ARG A 758 8.24 20.88 -34.05
N LEU A 759 8.02 21.80 -33.10
CA LEU A 759 7.75 21.51 -31.71
C LEU A 759 6.54 22.31 -31.21
N ASP A 760 5.49 21.64 -30.79
CA ASP A 760 4.32 22.24 -30.15
C ASP A 760 4.48 22.12 -28.63
N VAL A 761 4.49 23.25 -27.92
CA VAL A 761 4.66 23.33 -26.47
C VAL A 761 3.40 23.93 -25.84
N PRO A 762 2.65 23.18 -25.04
CA PRO A 762 1.57 23.74 -24.26
C PRO A 762 2.12 24.63 -23.17
N VAL A 763 1.60 25.84 -23.03
CA VAL A 763 1.96 26.80 -21.99
C VAL A 763 0.71 27.22 -21.23
N ASP A 764 0.82 27.22 -19.92
CA ASP A 764 -0.32 27.52 -19.05
C ASP A 764 -0.47 29.00 -18.82
N LEU A 765 -1.71 29.42 -18.85
CA LEU A 765 -2.17 30.72 -18.41
C LEU A 765 -3.32 30.52 -17.41
N ARG A 766 -3.48 31.40 -16.45
CA ARG A 766 -4.57 31.32 -15.47
C ARG A 766 -5.35 32.62 -15.46
N ILE A 767 -6.59 32.62 -15.90
CA ILE A 767 -7.49 33.76 -15.72
C ILE A 767 -7.97 33.78 -14.29
N GLY A 768 -7.76 34.90 -13.59
CA GLY A 768 -8.16 35.02 -12.19
C GLY A 768 -7.95 36.42 -11.64
N LEU A 769 -8.23 36.58 -10.36
CA LEU A 769 -7.90 37.76 -9.59
C LEU A 769 -6.98 37.34 -8.45
N SER A 770 -6.00 38.15 -8.12
CA SER A 770 -5.05 37.85 -7.03
C SER A 770 -5.67 38.10 -5.64
N ASP A 771 -6.65 38.99 -5.56
CA ASP A 771 -7.27 39.50 -4.34
C ASP A 771 -8.67 38.95 -4.07
N VAL A 772 -9.32 38.30 -5.04
CA VAL A 772 -10.69 37.78 -4.91
C VAL A 772 -10.79 36.36 -5.47
N SER A 773 -11.43 35.48 -4.72
CA SER A 773 -11.81 34.17 -5.23
C SER A 773 -13.29 33.93 -5.19
N ILE A 774 -13.76 33.08 -6.08
CA ILE A 774 -15.11 32.52 -6.11
C ILE A 774 -14.99 31.00 -6.13
N SER A 775 -15.80 30.32 -5.33
CA SER A 775 -15.98 28.88 -5.38
C SER A 775 -17.48 28.60 -5.39
N SER A 776 -17.95 27.92 -6.43
CA SER A 776 -19.36 27.64 -6.61
C SER A 776 -19.64 26.15 -6.56
N MET A 777 -20.75 25.78 -5.89
CA MET A 777 -21.27 24.42 -5.84
C MET A 777 -22.72 24.41 -6.30
N ALA A 778 -23.09 23.47 -7.13
CA ALA A 778 -24.45 23.30 -7.63
C ALA A 778 -24.95 21.89 -7.30
N PHE A 779 -26.21 21.79 -6.83
CA PHE A 779 -26.88 20.53 -6.53
C PHE A 779 -28.40 20.63 -6.71
N LEU A 780 -29.04 19.49 -6.96
CA LEU A 780 -30.48 19.40 -7.09
C LEU A 780 -31.14 19.08 -5.72
N ASP A 781 -32.07 19.94 -5.31
CA ASP A 781 -32.93 19.74 -4.13
C ASP A 781 -34.38 19.67 -4.59
N ARG A 782 -34.99 18.48 -4.63
CA ARG A 782 -36.40 18.22 -4.99
C ARG A 782 -36.83 18.91 -6.27
N GLY A 783 -36.05 18.79 -7.35
CA GLY A 783 -36.37 19.43 -8.63
C GLY A 783 -36.06 20.92 -8.71
N THR A 784 -35.45 21.49 -7.70
CA THR A 784 -34.92 22.85 -7.70
C THR A 784 -33.39 22.79 -7.73
N LEU A 785 -32.79 23.43 -8.72
CA LEU A 785 -31.36 23.63 -8.75
C LEU A 785 -30.97 24.70 -7.73
N VAL A 786 -30.08 24.37 -6.84
CA VAL A 786 -29.49 25.30 -5.86
C VAL A 786 -28.03 25.52 -6.21
N VAL A 787 -27.64 26.77 -6.41
CA VAL A 787 -26.24 27.15 -6.59
C VAL A 787 -25.81 27.97 -5.38
N GLN A 788 -24.71 27.56 -4.75
CA GLN A 788 -24.11 28.27 -3.63
C GLN A 788 -22.73 28.77 -4.06
N GLN A 789 -22.52 30.09 -3.94
CA GLN A 789 -21.22 30.72 -4.21
C GLN A 789 -20.60 31.19 -2.91
N VAL A 790 -19.35 30.83 -2.68
CA VAL A 790 -18.51 31.37 -1.61
C VAL A 790 -17.54 32.37 -2.27
N ILE A 791 -17.58 33.62 -1.80
CA ILE A 791 -16.76 34.72 -2.33
C ILE A 791 -15.86 35.15 -1.19
N THR A 792 -14.55 35.13 -1.42
CA THR A 792 -13.53 35.47 -0.41
C THR A 792 -12.69 36.64 -0.89
N ASN A 793 -12.52 37.62 -0.02
CA ASN A 793 -11.61 38.76 -0.23
C ASN A 793 -10.25 38.46 0.44
N TYR A 794 -9.21 38.27 -0.38
CA TYR A 794 -7.82 38.09 0.06
C TYR A 794 -7.01 39.39 -0.02
N GLY A 795 -7.63 40.47 -0.54
CA GLY A 795 -6.97 41.76 -0.66
C GLY A 795 -6.95 42.56 0.66
N ASP A 796 -6.31 43.69 0.63
CA ASP A 796 -6.13 44.59 1.78
C ASP A 796 -7.23 45.65 1.91
N THR A 797 -8.17 45.74 0.94
CA THR A 797 -9.25 46.70 0.89
C THR A 797 -10.63 46.02 0.78
N PRO A 798 -11.70 46.66 1.29
CA PRO A 798 -13.06 46.13 1.06
C PRO A 798 -13.41 46.11 -0.44
N ILE A 799 -14.12 45.07 -0.86
CA ILE A 799 -14.52 44.86 -2.26
C ILE A 799 -16.02 44.97 -2.49
N ASN A 800 -16.41 45.44 -3.68
CA ASN A 800 -17.79 45.57 -4.12
C ASN A 800 -17.99 44.86 -5.46
N TYR A 801 -18.82 43.79 -5.47
CA TYR A 801 -19.09 43.00 -6.66
C TYR A 801 -20.61 42.73 -6.81
N ASN A 802 -21.02 42.50 -8.03
CA ASN A 802 -22.28 41.84 -8.32
C ASN A 802 -22.02 40.36 -8.68
N SER A 803 -22.52 39.49 -7.88
CA SER A 803 -22.43 38.04 -8.03
C SER A 803 -23.62 37.53 -8.83
N PHE A 804 -23.42 36.66 -9.82
CA PHE A 804 -24.47 36.19 -10.69
C PHE A 804 -24.40 34.69 -10.99
N VAL A 805 -25.56 34.12 -11.35
CA VAL A 805 -25.68 32.75 -11.90
C VAL A 805 -26.63 32.75 -13.11
N VAL A 806 -26.20 32.05 -14.18
CA VAL A 806 -27.01 31.82 -15.38
C VAL A 806 -27.24 30.31 -15.51
N ALA A 807 -28.49 29.91 -15.47
CA ALA A 807 -28.90 28.52 -15.68
C ALA A 807 -29.73 28.42 -16.98
N PRO A 808 -29.54 27.37 -17.83
CA PRO A 808 -30.32 27.19 -19.04
C PRO A 808 -31.84 27.21 -18.79
N GLY A 809 -32.56 27.92 -19.59
CA GLY A 809 -34.02 28.01 -19.48
C GLY A 809 -34.53 28.89 -18.35
N HIS A 810 -33.65 29.57 -17.61
CA HIS A 810 -34.01 30.45 -16.50
C HIS A 810 -33.41 31.85 -16.65
N PRO A 811 -34.08 32.90 -16.11
CA PRO A 811 -33.51 34.24 -16.05
C PRO A 811 -32.20 34.24 -15.22
N ARG A 812 -31.25 35.08 -15.63
CA ARG A 812 -30.06 35.37 -14.86
C ARG A 812 -30.47 35.92 -13.49
N GLN A 813 -29.90 35.37 -12.43
CA GLN A 813 -30.07 35.87 -11.06
C GLN A 813 -28.79 36.56 -10.60
N GLU A 814 -28.96 37.66 -9.85
CA GLU A 814 -27.85 38.47 -9.36
C GLU A 814 -28.00 38.77 -7.85
N ARG A 815 -26.86 38.95 -7.18
CA ARG A 815 -26.77 39.27 -5.74
C ARG A 815 -25.61 40.25 -5.50
N LEU A 816 -25.89 41.37 -4.84
CA LEU A 816 -24.86 42.34 -4.47
C LEU A 816 -23.97 41.79 -3.33
N VAL A 817 -22.66 42.01 -3.45
CA VAL A 817 -21.65 41.87 -2.42
C VAL A 817 -21.08 43.27 -2.19
N LEU A 818 -21.43 43.89 -1.06
CA LEU A 818 -21.00 45.25 -0.75
C LEU A 818 -20.11 45.22 0.50
N ASP A 819 -19.05 46.03 0.45
CA ASP A 819 -18.10 46.26 1.56
C ASP A 819 -17.59 44.94 2.20
N LEU A 820 -17.32 43.92 1.39
CA LEU A 820 -16.72 42.66 1.90
C LEU A 820 -15.30 42.96 2.40
N ALA A 821 -15.13 42.91 3.72
CA ALA A 821 -13.87 43.26 4.38
C ALA A 821 -12.69 42.34 4.00
N PRO A 822 -11.46 42.85 4.10
CA PRO A 822 -10.27 42.03 3.98
C PRO A 822 -10.31 40.75 4.84
N GLY A 823 -9.85 39.63 4.30
CA GLY A 823 -9.85 38.32 4.95
C GLY A 823 -11.23 37.70 5.19
N SER A 824 -12.31 38.33 4.71
CA SER A 824 -13.69 37.87 4.94
C SER A 824 -14.25 37.10 3.75
N SER A 825 -15.21 36.20 4.04
CA SER A 825 -15.97 35.47 3.04
C SER A 825 -17.47 35.71 3.19
N THR A 826 -18.20 35.66 2.06
CA THR A 826 -19.66 35.72 2.04
C THR A 826 -20.23 34.60 1.16
N ILE A 827 -21.45 34.15 1.51
CA ILE A 827 -22.12 33.07 0.77
C ILE A 827 -23.37 33.66 0.09
N LYS A 828 -23.48 33.46 -1.23
CA LYS A 828 -24.66 33.79 -2.02
C LYS A 828 -25.34 32.52 -2.51
N ARG A 829 -26.68 32.47 -2.40
CA ARG A 829 -27.48 31.32 -2.82
C ARG A 829 -28.47 31.71 -3.91
N TYR A 830 -28.58 30.86 -4.92
CA TYR A 830 -29.46 30.99 -6.07
C TYR A 830 -30.36 29.76 -6.17
N ARG A 831 -31.62 29.95 -6.57
CA ARG A 831 -32.58 28.86 -6.72
C ARG A 831 -33.31 28.95 -8.04
N PHE A 832 -33.28 27.85 -8.79
CA PHE A 832 -33.94 27.71 -10.08
C PHE A 832 -34.97 26.56 -9.99
N PRO A 833 -36.26 26.87 -9.79
CA PRO A 833 -37.28 25.83 -9.66
C PRO A 833 -37.56 25.14 -10.99
N ALA A 834 -38.06 23.91 -10.91
CA ALA A 834 -38.37 23.07 -12.10
C ALA A 834 -37.21 22.92 -13.07
N PHE A 835 -35.99 22.77 -12.53
CA PHE A 835 -34.78 22.57 -13.33
C PHE A 835 -34.72 21.14 -13.86
N VAL A 836 -34.39 20.98 -15.15
CA VAL A 836 -34.22 19.70 -15.82
C VAL A 836 -32.72 19.59 -16.18
N GLY A 837 -32.01 18.71 -15.50
CA GLY A 837 -30.58 18.45 -15.77
C GLY A 837 -30.36 17.25 -16.69
N PRO A 838 -29.12 16.96 -17.14
CA PRO A 838 -27.86 17.66 -16.85
C PRO A 838 -27.69 18.96 -17.62
N ALA A 839 -26.92 19.92 -17.11
CA ALA A 839 -26.67 21.17 -17.78
C ALA A 839 -25.38 21.87 -17.33
N ASP A 840 -24.82 22.68 -18.24
CA ASP A 840 -23.71 23.58 -17.94
C ASP A 840 -24.24 24.94 -17.46
N LEU A 841 -23.81 25.36 -16.31
CA LEU A 841 -24.15 26.65 -15.69
C LEU A 841 -22.97 27.61 -15.81
N ARG A 842 -23.28 28.89 -15.80
CA ARG A 842 -22.27 29.93 -15.65
C ARG A 842 -22.51 30.72 -14.39
N SER A 843 -21.51 30.81 -13.54
CA SER A 843 -21.48 31.59 -12.33
C SER A 843 -20.39 32.65 -12.41
N GLY A 844 -20.47 33.74 -11.68
CA GLY A 844 -19.38 34.72 -11.73
C GLY A 844 -19.60 35.95 -10.86
N LEU A 845 -18.61 36.84 -10.93
CA LEU A 845 -18.57 38.13 -10.28
C LEU A 845 -18.25 39.20 -11.33
N TYR A 846 -18.86 40.39 -11.21
CA TYR A 846 -18.33 41.57 -11.90
C TYR A 846 -18.24 42.73 -10.90
N GLU A 847 -17.17 43.52 -11.00
CA GLU A 847 -16.88 44.65 -10.13
C GLU A 847 -17.85 45.77 -10.39
N LEU A 848 -18.38 46.42 -9.33
CA LEU A 848 -19.43 47.40 -9.48
C LEU A 848 -18.95 48.71 -10.12
N ASP A 849 -17.77 49.19 -9.79
CA ASP A 849 -17.20 50.45 -10.30
C ASP A 849 -15.83 50.17 -11.02
N GLY A 850 -15.68 49.00 -11.61
CA GLY A 850 -14.45 48.57 -12.25
C GLY A 850 -14.70 47.73 -13.52
N ASP A 851 -13.62 47.14 -14.06
CA ASP A 851 -13.60 46.37 -15.29
C ASP A 851 -13.28 44.85 -15.08
N ARG A 852 -13.19 44.42 -13.81
CA ARG A 852 -12.85 43.05 -13.46
C ARG A 852 -14.10 42.15 -13.52
N VAL A 853 -13.96 41.01 -14.22
CA VAL A 853 -15.05 40.02 -14.39
C VAL A 853 -14.53 38.61 -14.27
N LEU A 854 -14.93 37.91 -13.20
CA LEU A 854 -14.58 36.52 -12.96
C LEU A 854 -15.74 35.62 -13.37
N ASN A 855 -15.55 34.70 -14.33
CA ASN A 855 -16.54 33.72 -14.75
C ASN A 855 -16.12 32.30 -14.37
N GLU A 856 -17.04 31.50 -13.87
CA GLU A 856 -16.85 30.09 -13.54
C GLU A 856 -17.87 29.24 -14.30
N ARG A 857 -17.46 28.09 -14.76
CA ARG A 857 -18.37 27.08 -15.37
C ARG A 857 -18.60 25.96 -14.37
N LEU A 858 -19.85 25.58 -14.21
CA LEU A 858 -20.29 24.49 -13.34
C LEU A 858 -21.08 23.49 -14.16
N ARG A 859 -20.85 22.22 -13.98
CA ARG A 859 -21.67 21.16 -14.58
C ARG A 859 -22.52 20.51 -13.48
N VAL A 860 -23.80 20.35 -13.77
CA VAL A 860 -24.74 19.61 -12.94
C VAL A 860 -25.13 18.34 -13.66
N GLU A 861 -24.94 17.21 -12.97
CA GLU A 861 -25.30 15.87 -13.46
C GLU A 861 -26.76 15.52 -13.20
#